data_eb60a5e4952efb24e3f758433dd3a4b0
#
_entry.id   eb60a5e4952efb24e3f758433dd3a4b0
#
_cell.length_a   1.000
_cell.length_b   1.000
_cell.length_c   1.000
_cell.angle_alpha   90.00
_cell.angle_beta   90.00
_cell.angle_gamma   90.00
#
_symmetry.space_group_name_H-M   'P 1'
#
loop_
_entity.id
_entity.type
_entity.pdbx_description
1 polymer ?
#
loop_
_entity_poly.entity_id
_entity_poly.type
_entity_poly.pdbx_seq_one_letter_code
_entity_poly.pdbx_strand_id
1 'polypeptide(L)'
;MSDAVKGDTLVESTQLRWSASSPAASLRILLIVRILTVLNDNLARWLVIGLGKHAADQVGSSHAAVLAIGTVVYVLPFILLAWLSGWLGDRLAKRSVIVAGKFGEIVIAITTAGLAAWGADAGPTLAGIPLGLWLLMGATGLFAVQTTLLNPSLIGTIREIVPAERLAAANGLFAMASLAATLVGMAAGNWLADLTWVDPGGDASLGHALPAASGLIGVAAVGSLVALRLPRVPPADPSAAPPWNVLARTSADIRRLVSSPQLGGAAVGIVVFWAVAAVAQLNVDQYAGESGATTQSEVVPLLVALVSGIGIGSLVSGKLSTRGIEKGSRVDLGFVPLGACVMAMACFALAVSNTEVFVDGTPTWRLLLPMLLLGLLGVGAGMFDVPLEASLQEKSPPGRLAAVLASTNLLVFTGMLLASVGYYGLRLPVGEGELVEPLVSARGVFALFGVLALVQLAVSVYAAPRATLRILVRGLVHLRYRFRVEHDERVPQDGPLVVVANHISWLDGFVVVLACPRPIRMVVFGPNIRGRFLRMLSDQWRFILFDPKPKSIGRALKTIQAGLADGDCIGIFCEGGISRTGQILPFKRGLDWIFGRIEAPITPLSIDGMWGSTLSFSEGTTLSRWPRCLSRRQLTLTYGSCLPAGTPPAVARLALQELAGTAVRRRMLTTRAAERDVRIWSRRCSRQLAAIDERGQHQSAGEVARSWQESGLLATLAGEGVGGLDWAAMAVTAEAFDGGCLLRREDVLLSTLDDDHPLAAPLGQFAGPLLRLRAVWAPHAASAAALCEHASASSATVWLATAEQINTLLSAAEIRLPASLEAIVVPLTESAKLSAFEQAATAVGDRCGLTPVVAFSPGRSAGLLAMNTPPSRNVIAHETTSKPGTLGRVLNGSVFWSTAGLRRSLALADLADVGGCADGEPLVLGAGFAGQRASEPGLVAFAMPGLALDEDAFLHPV
;
A
#
# COMPACT_ATOMS: atom_id res chain seq x y z
N MET A 1 41.68 -12.46 10.64
CA MET A 1 40.35 -11.96 11.06
C MET A 1 40.31 -10.47 11.44
N SER A 2 41.40 -9.71 11.36
CA SER A 2 41.42 -8.26 11.67
C SER A 2 41.37 -7.33 10.47
N ASP A 3 41.50 -7.84 9.26
CA ASP A 3 41.50 -7.00 8.01
C ASP A 3 40.14 -6.93 7.30
N ALA A 4 39.19 -7.81 7.62
CA ALA A 4 37.85 -7.80 7.06
C ALA A 4 36.91 -6.75 7.73
N VAL A 5 37.18 -6.36 8.98
CA VAL A 5 36.38 -5.37 9.72
C VAL A 5 36.73 -3.91 9.33
N LYS A 6 37.94 -3.69 8.77
CA LYS A 6 38.35 -2.35 8.29
C LYS A 6 37.77 -1.99 6.93
N GLY A 7 37.30 -2.96 6.13
CA GLY A 7 36.69 -2.71 4.83
C GLY A 7 35.30 -2.08 4.92
N ASP A 8 34.45 -2.55 5.83
CA ASP A 8 33.06 -2.08 5.95
C ASP A 8 32.94 -0.68 6.56
N THR A 9 33.82 -0.33 7.52
CA THR A 9 33.82 1.02 8.11
C THR A 9 34.37 2.09 7.16
N LEU A 10 35.20 1.72 6.17
CA LEU A 10 35.66 2.64 5.14
C LEU A 10 34.61 2.91 4.06
N VAL A 11 33.73 1.95 3.77
CA VAL A 11 32.62 2.13 2.81
C VAL A 11 31.53 3.03 3.41
N GLU A 12 31.18 2.87 4.66
CA GLU A 12 30.21 3.76 5.35
C GLU A 12 30.77 5.18 5.56
N SER A 13 32.06 5.32 5.90
CA SER A 13 32.68 6.64 6.07
C SER A 13 32.88 7.40 4.75
N THR A 14 32.94 6.69 3.63
CA THR A 14 33.09 7.30 2.29
C THR A 14 31.76 7.82 1.76
N GLN A 15 30.61 7.25 2.14
CA GLN A 15 29.28 7.74 1.76
C GLN A 15 28.90 9.08 2.42
N LEU A 16 29.48 9.42 3.56
CA LEU A 16 29.17 10.65 4.32
C LEU A 16 29.96 11.90 3.90
N ARG A 17 30.90 11.81 2.96
CA ARG A 17 31.72 12.98 2.51
C ARG A 17 31.33 13.57 1.16
N TRP A 18 30.21 13.18 0.56
CA TRP A 18 29.81 13.57 -0.79
C TRP A 18 28.74 14.66 -0.81
N SER A 19 29.20 15.87 -1.08
CA SER A 19 28.50 17.03 -1.62
C SER A 19 27.80 18.02 -0.66
N ALA A 20 28.04 19.26 -0.94
CA ALA A 20 27.31 20.43 -0.44
C ALA A 20 25.87 20.55 -0.99
N SER A 21 25.40 19.60 -1.82
CA SER A 21 24.04 19.60 -2.37
C SER A 21 23.22 18.44 -1.81
N SER A 22 21.97 18.71 -1.43
CA SER A 22 21.04 17.64 -0.98
C SER A 22 20.78 16.62 -2.11
N PRO A 23 20.51 15.31 -1.80
CA PRO A 23 20.18 14.31 -2.82
C PRO A 23 19.04 14.73 -3.75
N ALA A 24 18.06 15.49 -3.23
CA ALA A 24 16.95 16.03 -4.02
C ALA A 24 17.42 17.12 -5.02
N ALA A 25 18.42 17.94 -4.67
CA ALA A 25 18.97 18.93 -5.58
C ALA A 25 19.77 18.25 -6.70
N SER A 26 20.58 17.23 -6.38
CA SER A 26 21.35 16.46 -7.36
C SER A 26 20.44 15.72 -8.35
N LEU A 27 19.35 15.13 -7.89
CA LEU A 27 18.34 14.49 -8.74
C LEU A 27 17.66 15.50 -9.67
N ARG A 28 17.32 16.70 -9.19
CA ARG A 28 16.72 17.75 -10.02
C ARG A 28 17.67 18.18 -11.13
N ILE A 29 18.95 18.37 -10.84
CA ILE A 29 19.97 18.71 -11.84
C ILE A 29 20.05 17.61 -12.90
N LEU A 30 20.12 16.34 -12.48
CA LEU A 30 20.17 15.19 -13.39
C LEU A 30 18.94 15.10 -14.29
N LEU A 31 17.75 15.36 -13.74
CA LEU A 31 16.48 15.38 -14.49
C LEU A 31 16.48 16.49 -15.55
N ILE A 32 16.96 17.69 -15.22
CA ILE A 32 17.05 18.81 -16.17
C ILE A 32 18.03 18.45 -17.31
N VAL A 33 19.21 17.89 -16.98
CA VAL A 33 20.15 17.42 -18.00
C VAL A 33 19.50 16.36 -18.89
N ARG A 34 18.75 15.42 -18.33
CA ARG A 34 18.03 14.39 -19.11
C ARG A 34 17.00 14.99 -20.04
N ILE A 35 16.15 15.90 -19.52
CA ILE A 35 15.13 16.59 -20.32
C ILE A 35 15.76 17.29 -21.51
N LEU A 36 16.82 18.09 -21.27
CA LEU A 36 17.48 18.86 -22.32
C LEU A 36 18.21 17.97 -23.32
N THR A 37 18.75 16.81 -22.91
CA THR A 37 19.36 15.85 -23.84
C THR A 37 18.29 15.23 -24.74
N VAL A 38 17.22 14.66 -24.17
CA VAL A 38 16.18 13.99 -24.96
C VAL A 38 15.41 14.98 -25.84
N LEU A 39 15.19 16.19 -25.34
CA LEU A 39 14.56 17.27 -26.09
C LEU A 39 15.38 17.58 -27.35
N ASN A 40 16.71 17.80 -27.20
CA ASN A 40 17.59 18.19 -28.29
C ASN A 40 17.77 17.07 -29.32
N ASP A 41 17.90 15.81 -28.87
CA ASP A 41 17.97 14.64 -29.74
C ASP A 41 16.73 14.51 -30.64
N ASN A 42 15.54 14.65 -30.05
CA ASN A 42 14.30 14.54 -30.80
C ASN A 42 14.05 15.78 -31.68
N LEU A 43 14.41 16.97 -31.19
CA LEU A 43 14.32 18.19 -31.98
C LEU A 43 15.20 18.08 -33.25
N ALA A 44 16.46 17.65 -33.11
CA ALA A 44 17.36 17.44 -34.23
C ALA A 44 16.85 16.37 -35.21
N ARG A 45 16.39 15.22 -34.65
CA ARG A 45 15.88 14.13 -35.48
C ARG A 45 14.67 14.53 -36.31
N TRP A 46 13.68 15.17 -35.69
CA TRP A 46 12.43 15.53 -36.37
C TRP A 46 12.60 16.77 -37.29
N LEU A 47 13.51 17.68 -36.96
CA LEU A 47 13.94 18.73 -37.86
C LEU A 47 14.49 18.12 -39.17
N VAL A 48 15.43 17.16 -39.07
CA VAL A 48 16.04 16.54 -40.25
C VAL A 48 15.03 15.67 -41.02
N ILE A 49 14.14 14.97 -40.34
CA ILE A 49 13.05 14.20 -40.97
C ILE A 49 12.08 15.14 -41.70
N GLY A 50 11.70 16.27 -41.10
CA GLY A 50 10.84 17.25 -41.72
C GLY A 50 11.45 17.85 -42.97
N LEU A 51 12.71 18.34 -42.89
CA LEU A 51 13.47 18.84 -44.04
C LEU A 51 13.63 17.77 -45.13
N GLY A 52 13.83 16.49 -44.71
CA GLY A 52 13.93 15.36 -45.62
C GLY A 52 12.64 15.03 -46.36
N LYS A 53 11.48 15.24 -45.75
CA LYS A 53 10.16 15.10 -46.44
C LYS A 53 9.99 16.16 -47.51
N HIS A 54 10.26 17.42 -47.16
CA HIS A 54 10.22 18.52 -48.15
C HIS A 54 11.16 18.28 -49.33
N ALA A 55 12.41 17.83 -49.06
CA ALA A 55 13.35 17.50 -50.11
C ALA A 55 12.92 16.27 -50.92
N ALA A 56 12.27 15.29 -50.36
CA ALA A 56 11.75 14.11 -51.06
C ALA A 56 10.61 14.47 -52.02
N ASP A 57 9.72 15.40 -51.64
CA ASP A 57 8.63 15.91 -52.49
C ASP A 57 9.18 16.54 -53.77
N GLN A 58 10.30 17.24 -53.71
CA GLN A 58 10.93 17.89 -54.89
C GLN A 58 11.57 16.88 -55.84
N VAL A 59 12.14 15.82 -55.32
CA VAL A 59 12.87 14.82 -56.15
C VAL A 59 11.94 13.66 -56.55
N GLY A 60 10.65 13.68 -56.13
CA GLY A 60 9.73 12.58 -56.39
C GLY A 60 10.11 11.27 -55.62
N SER A 61 10.79 11.40 -54.50
CA SER A 61 11.26 10.28 -53.69
C SER A 61 10.22 9.90 -52.59
N SER A 62 10.28 8.66 -52.12
CA SER A 62 9.30 8.19 -51.14
C SER A 62 9.63 8.71 -49.70
N HIS A 63 8.63 9.34 -49.04
CA HIS A 63 8.72 9.72 -47.61
C HIS A 63 9.07 8.53 -46.72
N ALA A 64 8.61 7.34 -47.08
CA ALA A 64 8.91 6.11 -46.34
C ALA A 64 10.39 5.77 -46.34
N ALA A 65 11.10 6.05 -47.45
CA ALA A 65 12.56 5.84 -47.54
C ALA A 65 13.32 6.77 -46.59
N VAL A 66 12.93 8.06 -46.54
CA VAL A 66 13.54 9.08 -45.66
C VAL A 66 13.36 8.66 -44.17
N LEU A 67 12.15 8.26 -43.80
CA LEU A 67 11.84 7.77 -42.43
C LEU A 67 12.64 6.52 -42.08
N ALA A 68 12.74 5.56 -43.01
CA ALA A 68 13.47 4.31 -42.81
C ALA A 68 14.95 4.57 -42.60
N ILE A 69 15.58 5.35 -43.50
CA ILE A 69 17.01 5.68 -43.43
C ILE A 69 17.31 6.48 -42.15
N GLY A 70 16.50 7.52 -41.84
CA GLY A 70 16.66 8.32 -40.63
C GLY A 70 16.55 7.48 -39.36
N THR A 71 15.67 6.47 -39.36
CA THR A 71 15.53 5.55 -38.25
C THR A 71 16.72 4.63 -38.11
N VAL A 72 17.23 4.05 -39.19
CA VAL A 72 18.44 3.20 -39.18
C VAL A 72 19.66 3.97 -38.70
N VAL A 73 19.88 5.19 -39.23
CA VAL A 73 21.00 6.04 -38.85
C VAL A 73 20.96 6.42 -37.37
N TYR A 74 19.75 6.63 -36.82
CA TYR A 74 19.58 6.93 -35.40
C TYR A 74 19.79 5.71 -34.49
N VAL A 75 19.27 4.52 -34.87
CA VAL A 75 19.32 3.31 -34.04
C VAL A 75 20.70 2.61 -34.12
N LEU A 76 21.35 2.63 -35.25
CA LEU A 76 22.61 1.92 -35.50
C LEU A 76 23.73 2.22 -34.48
N PRO A 77 23.98 3.46 -34.04
CA PRO A 77 24.98 3.76 -33.02
C PRO A 77 24.70 3.07 -31.68
N PHE A 78 23.44 2.94 -31.27
CA PHE A 78 23.05 2.26 -30.01
C PHE A 78 23.43 0.78 -30.05
N ILE A 79 23.38 0.15 -31.20
CA ILE A 79 23.81 -1.24 -31.38
C ILE A 79 25.33 -1.35 -31.45
N LEU A 80 25.97 -0.54 -32.28
CA LEU A 80 27.40 -0.65 -32.54
C LEU A 80 28.28 -0.18 -31.39
N LEU A 81 27.85 0.84 -30.63
CA LEU A 81 28.68 1.48 -29.60
C LEU A 81 28.25 1.13 -28.16
N ALA A 82 27.29 0.22 -27.97
CA ALA A 82 26.83 -0.19 -26.65
C ALA A 82 27.96 -0.66 -25.73
N TRP A 83 28.93 -1.40 -26.28
CA TRP A 83 30.11 -1.91 -25.56
C TRP A 83 31.03 -0.78 -25.08
N LEU A 84 31.23 0.24 -25.92
CA LEU A 84 32.06 1.39 -25.62
C LEU A 84 31.43 2.25 -24.54
N SER A 85 30.11 2.48 -24.62
CA SER A 85 29.35 3.26 -23.64
C SER A 85 29.39 2.62 -22.26
N GLY A 86 29.27 1.29 -22.17
CA GLY A 86 29.37 0.56 -20.91
C GLY A 86 30.76 0.68 -20.28
N TRP A 87 31.82 0.47 -21.08
CA TRP A 87 33.19 0.60 -20.59
C TRP A 87 33.54 2.03 -20.14
N LEU A 88 33.12 3.05 -20.90
CA LEU A 88 33.31 4.45 -20.50
C LEU A 88 32.63 4.79 -19.19
N GLY A 89 31.38 4.32 -19.00
CA GLY A 89 30.58 4.56 -17.80
C GLY A 89 31.14 3.87 -16.54
N ASP A 90 31.85 2.75 -16.67
CA ASP A 90 32.50 2.06 -15.56
C ASP A 90 33.90 2.63 -15.24
N ARG A 91 34.69 2.94 -16.26
CA ARG A 91 36.06 3.41 -16.11
C ARG A 91 36.20 4.88 -15.75
N LEU A 92 35.35 5.73 -16.31
CA LEU A 92 35.44 7.18 -16.09
C LEU A 92 34.42 7.64 -15.08
N ALA A 93 34.73 8.76 -14.41
CA ALA A 93 33.73 9.40 -13.57
C ALA A 93 32.50 9.81 -14.43
N LYS A 94 31.31 9.34 -14.07
CA LYS A 94 30.07 9.54 -14.86
C LYS A 94 29.81 11.01 -15.19
N ARG A 95 30.08 11.91 -14.23
CA ARG A 95 30.01 13.36 -14.47
C ARG A 95 30.91 13.81 -15.61
N SER A 96 32.14 13.29 -15.72
CA SER A 96 33.07 13.68 -16.79
C SER A 96 32.57 13.24 -18.16
N VAL A 97 31.99 12.03 -18.26
CA VAL A 97 31.38 11.51 -19.49
C VAL A 97 30.20 12.39 -19.90
N ILE A 98 29.28 12.69 -18.93
CA ILE A 98 28.09 13.52 -19.18
C ILE A 98 28.49 14.93 -19.63
N VAL A 99 29.42 15.58 -18.94
CA VAL A 99 29.85 16.94 -19.25
C VAL A 99 30.58 16.98 -20.62
N ALA A 100 31.51 16.07 -20.88
CA ALA A 100 32.20 16.01 -22.17
C ALA A 100 31.23 15.79 -23.35
N GLY A 101 30.26 14.87 -23.18
CA GLY A 101 29.25 14.63 -24.20
C GLY A 101 28.31 15.82 -24.41
N LYS A 102 27.93 16.55 -23.36
CA LYS A 102 27.12 17.78 -23.51
C LYS A 102 27.87 18.92 -24.23
N PHE A 103 29.17 19.06 -24.04
CA PHE A 103 29.97 19.99 -24.82
C PHE A 103 30.12 19.52 -26.29
N GLY A 104 30.27 18.20 -26.52
CA GLY A 104 30.24 17.62 -27.86
C GLY A 104 28.91 17.88 -28.59
N GLU A 105 27.78 17.86 -27.85
CA GLU A 105 26.46 18.18 -28.39
C GLU A 105 26.38 19.60 -28.98
N ILE A 106 27.05 20.58 -28.36
CA ILE A 106 27.10 21.94 -28.90
C ILE A 106 27.75 21.94 -30.30
N VAL A 107 28.87 21.20 -30.46
CA VAL A 107 29.58 21.11 -31.74
C VAL A 107 28.65 20.46 -32.79
N ILE A 108 27.98 19.36 -32.44
CA ILE A 108 27.05 18.69 -33.35
C ILE A 108 25.87 19.60 -33.69
N ALA A 109 25.32 20.35 -32.74
CA ALA A 109 24.23 21.30 -32.95
C ALA A 109 24.63 22.43 -33.93
N ILE A 110 25.83 23.00 -33.75
CA ILE A 110 26.38 24.01 -34.67
C ILE A 110 26.53 23.44 -36.08
N THR A 111 27.10 22.21 -36.21
CA THR A 111 27.25 21.53 -37.49
C THR A 111 25.89 21.30 -38.18
N THR A 112 24.88 20.79 -37.40
CA THR A 112 23.53 20.55 -37.93
C THR A 112 22.87 21.84 -38.38
N ALA A 113 23.02 22.92 -37.63
CA ALA A 113 22.47 24.23 -37.97
C ALA A 113 23.16 24.78 -39.25
N GLY A 114 24.48 24.62 -39.37
CA GLY A 114 25.21 25.02 -40.59
C GLY A 114 24.80 24.21 -41.82
N LEU A 115 24.58 22.91 -41.69
CA LEU A 115 24.10 22.05 -42.76
C LEU A 115 22.65 22.37 -43.15
N ALA A 116 21.77 22.69 -42.17
CA ALA A 116 20.42 23.13 -42.43
C ALA A 116 20.40 24.49 -43.18
N ALA A 117 21.35 25.38 -42.86
CA ALA A 117 21.50 26.65 -43.57
C ALA A 117 22.05 26.48 -44.99
N TRP A 118 22.85 25.42 -45.22
CA TRP A 118 23.33 25.09 -46.57
C TRP A 118 22.22 24.53 -47.47
N GLY A 119 21.24 23.87 -46.91
CA GLY A 119 20.04 23.31 -47.54
C GLY A 119 20.04 21.78 -47.58
N ALA A 120 18.86 21.22 -47.28
CA ALA A 120 18.65 19.76 -47.35
C ALA A 120 18.64 19.23 -48.80
N ASP A 121 18.33 20.06 -49.76
CA ASP A 121 18.32 19.83 -51.21
C ASP A 121 19.63 20.16 -51.89
N ALA A 122 20.60 20.69 -51.14
CA ALA A 122 21.87 21.14 -51.67
C ALA A 122 22.82 20.03 -52.15
N GLY A 123 23.58 20.27 -53.18
CA GLY A 123 24.63 19.41 -53.70
C GLY A 123 24.15 18.30 -54.66
N PRO A 124 25.07 17.44 -55.14
CA PRO A 124 24.73 16.36 -56.05
C PRO A 124 23.86 15.29 -55.37
N THR A 125 22.97 14.63 -56.16
CA THR A 125 22.19 13.51 -55.71
C THR A 125 22.98 12.21 -55.66
N LEU A 126 22.96 11.51 -54.51
CA LEU A 126 23.56 10.20 -54.34
C LEU A 126 22.43 9.19 -53.99
N ALA A 127 22.27 8.16 -54.82
CA ALA A 127 21.16 7.20 -54.67
C ALA A 127 19.74 7.85 -54.62
N GLY A 128 19.53 8.92 -55.42
CA GLY A 128 18.26 9.62 -55.47
C GLY A 128 17.99 10.58 -54.29
N ILE A 129 18.97 10.81 -53.42
CA ILE A 129 18.85 11.68 -52.24
C ILE A 129 19.95 12.78 -52.33
N PRO A 130 19.63 14.07 -52.13
CA PRO A 130 20.58 15.16 -52.11
C PRO A 130 21.68 14.99 -51.07
N LEU A 131 22.88 15.45 -51.37
CA LEU A 131 24.04 15.36 -50.44
C LEU A 131 23.76 16.12 -49.14
N GLY A 132 23.09 17.25 -49.18
CA GLY A 132 22.75 18.03 -48.01
C GLY A 132 21.93 17.20 -47.00
N LEU A 133 20.95 16.44 -47.50
CA LEU A 133 20.13 15.55 -46.66
C LEU A 133 20.93 14.37 -46.08
N TRP A 134 21.87 13.78 -46.87
CA TRP A 134 22.79 12.74 -46.33
C TRP A 134 23.65 13.27 -45.20
N LEU A 135 24.18 14.49 -45.31
CA LEU A 135 25.01 15.13 -44.29
C LEU A 135 24.17 15.46 -43.04
N LEU A 136 22.92 15.94 -43.20
CA LEU A 136 21.99 16.18 -42.10
C LEU A 136 21.62 14.87 -41.38
N MET A 137 21.36 13.80 -42.12
CA MET A 137 21.17 12.47 -41.54
C MET A 137 22.42 12.00 -40.79
N GLY A 138 23.61 12.22 -41.36
CA GLY A 138 24.87 11.96 -40.68
C GLY A 138 25.04 12.72 -39.36
N ALA A 139 24.66 13.99 -39.33
CA ALA A 139 24.66 14.81 -38.12
C ALA A 139 23.68 14.27 -37.07
N THR A 140 22.49 13.81 -37.49
CA THR A 140 21.54 13.11 -36.61
C THR A 140 22.16 11.81 -36.06
N GLY A 141 22.91 11.09 -36.87
CA GLY A 141 23.68 9.93 -36.44
C GLY A 141 24.73 10.29 -35.37
N LEU A 142 25.40 11.47 -35.47
CA LEU A 142 26.31 11.95 -34.44
C LEU A 142 25.61 12.28 -33.12
N PHE A 143 24.40 12.85 -33.15
CA PHE A 143 23.56 12.97 -31.91
C PHE A 143 23.29 11.59 -31.30
N ALA A 144 22.96 10.60 -32.11
CA ALA A 144 22.71 9.24 -31.62
C ALA A 144 23.99 8.59 -31.04
N VAL A 145 25.17 8.83 -31.62
CA VAL A 145 26.47 8.42 -31.06
C VAL A 145 26.70 9.06 -29.70
N GLN A 146 26.53 10.36 -29.59
CA GLN A 146 26.70 11.10 -28.34
C GLN A 146 25.72 10.59 -27.27
N THR A 147 24.46 10.44 -27.58
CA THR A 147 23.44 9.93 -26.62
C THR A 147 23.71 8.49 -26.21
N THR A 148 24.17 7.63 -27.14
CA THR A 148 24.58 6.26 -26.83
C THR A 148 25.66 6.23 -25.77
N LEU A 149 26.68 7.08 -25.90
CA LEU A 149 27.80 7.14 -24.95
C LEU A 149 27.42 7.71 -23.60
N LEU A 150 26.42 8.61 -23.54
CA LEU A 150 25.96 9.25 -22.31
C LEU A 150 24.96 8.41 -21.49
N ASN A 151 24.10 7.67 -22.18
CA ASN A 151 22.91 7.08 -21.58
C ASN A 151 23.20 6.17 -20.35
N PRO A 152 24.18 5.23 -20.37
CA PRO A 152 24.51 4.43 -19.19
C PRO A 152 25.01 5.26 -18.01
N SER A 153 25.76 6.34 -18.30
CA SER A 153 26.27 7.27 -17.28
C SER A 153 25.12 8.07 -16.62
N LEU A 154 24.13 8.54 -17.41
CA LEU A 154 22.97 9.26 -16.91
C LEU A 154 22.11 8.37 -16.01
N ILE A 155 21.74 7.18 -16.48
CA ILE A 155 20.90 6.23 -15.72
C ILE A 155 21.67 5.71 -14.49
N GLY A 156 22.93 5.35 -14.66
CA GLY A 156 23.77 4.86 -13.57
C GLY A 156 23.99 5.86 -12.44
N THR A 157 23.94 7.18 -12.73
CA THR A 157 24.08 8.23 -11.72
C THR A 157 22.87 8.25 -10.76
N ILE A 158 21.68 7.83 -11.19
CA ILE A 158 20.49 7.77 -10.32
C ILE A 158 20.77 6.90 -9.08
N ARG A 159 21.35 5.70 -9.28
CA ARG A 159 21.67 4.77 -8.18
C ARG A 159 22.69 5.35 -7.18
N GLU A 160 23.58 6.24 -7.64
CA GLU A 160 24.66 6.81 -6.84
C GLU A 160 24.22 8.02 -6.01
N ILE A 161 23.17 8.73 -6.45
CA ILE A 161 22.67 9.94 -5.77
C ILE A 161 21.37 9.74 -5.02
N VAL A 162 20.64 8.63 -5.26
CA VAL A 162 19.34 8.37 -4.67
C VAL A 162 19.40 7.14 -3.76
N PRO A 163 18.88 7.23 -2.52
CA PRO A 163 18.74 6.06 -1.64
C PRO A 163 17.92 4.95 -2.33
N ALA A 164 18.27 3.70 -2.04
CA ALA A 164 17.64 2.54 -2.69
C ALA A 164 16.11 2.49 -2.50
N GLU A 165 15.58 3.02 -1.37
CA GLU A 165 14.15 3.11 -1.08
C GLU A 165 13.39 4.02 -2.06
N ARG A 166 14.08 4.98 -2.69
CA ARG A 166 13.51 5.95 -3.62
C ARG A 166 13.89 5.69 -5.08
N LEU A 167 14.65 4.61 -5.34
CA LEU A 167 15.19 4.32 -6.68
C LEU A 167 14.08 4.15 -7.73
N ALA A 168 13.02 3.41 -7.41
CA ALA A 168 11.88 3.22 -8.31
C ALA A 168 11.13 4.54 -8.60
N ALA A 169 10.97 5.39 -7.59
CA ALA A 169 10.35 6.71 -7.77
C ALA A 169 11.21 7.64 -8.64
N ALA A 170 12.53 7.61 -8.45
CA ALA A 170 13.47 8.39 -9.27
C ALA A 170 13.47 7.92 -10.73
N ASN A 171 13.46 6.62 -10.99
CA ASN A 171 13.37 6.06 -12.34
C ASN A 171 12.03 6.39 -13.00
N GLY A 172 10.91 6.32 -12.28
CA GLY A 172 9.60 6.72 -12.79
C GLY A 172 9.57 8.19 -13.21
N LEU A 173 10.17 9.08 -12.41
CA LEU A 173 10.27 10.50 -12.73
C LEU A 173 11.20 10.74 -13.94
N PHE A 174 12.30 9.98 -14.03
CA PHE A 174 13.26 10.05 -15.13
C PHE A 174 12.64 9.59 -16.46
N ALA A 175 11.87 8.49 -16.44
CA ALA A 175 11.15 7.98 -17.59
C ALA A 175 10.07 8.98 -18.06
N MET A 176 9.26 9.51 -17.14
CA MET A 176 8.23 10.52 -17.44
C MET A 176 8.87 11.79 -18.08
N ALA A 177 9.95 12.28 -17.49
CA ALA A 177 10.66 13.45 -17.98
C ALA A 177 11.22 13.21 -19.41
N SER A 178 11.72 12.00 -19.68
CA SER A 178 12.21 11.61 -21.01
C SER A 178 11.08 11.59 -22.04
N LEU A 179 9.93 11.00 -21.69
CA LEU A 179 8.78 10.92 -22.59
C LEU A 179 8.19 12.30 -22.92
N ALA A 180 8.06 13.16 -21.90
CA ALA A 180 7.60 14.54 -22.10
C ALA A 180 8.56 15.31 -23.01
N ALA A 181 9.88 15.18 -22.80
CA ALA A 181 10.90 15.80 -23.64
C ALA A 181 10.89 15.28 -25.09
N THR A 182 10.62 13.99 -25.28
CA THR A 182 10.47 13.39 -26.61
C THR A 182 9.31 14.02 -27.39
N LEU A 183 8.13 14.16 -26.77
CA LEU A 183 6.94 14.77 -27.40
C LEU A 183 7.19 16.23 -27.79
N VAL A 184 7.75 17.02 -26.85
CA VAL A 184 8.03 18.44 -27.12
C VAL A 184 9.10 18.56 -28.19
N GLY A 185 10.16 17.73 -28.15
CA GLY A 185 11.21 17.74 -29.16
C GLY A 185 10.72 17.36 -30.56
N MET A 186 9.82 16.37 -30.65
CA MET A 186 9.21 15.97 -31.91
C MET A 186 8.34 17.09 -32.51
N ALA A 187 7.46 17.70 -31.70
CA ALA A 187 6.59 18.79 -32.13
C ALA A 187 7.42 20.01 -32.55
N ALA A 188 8.39 20.41 -31.72
CA ALA A 188 9.27 21.55 -32.02
C ALA A 188 10.17 21.29 -33.24
N GLY A 189 10.67 20.06 -33.41
CA GLY A 189 11.51 19.70 -34.56
C GLY A 189 10.78 19.80 -35.88
N ASN A 190 9.53 19.28 -35.97
CA ASN A 190 8.69 19.43 -37.16
C ASN A 190 8.34 20.90 -37.44
N TRP A 191 7.95 21.66 -36.41
CA TRP A 191 7.63 23.08 -36.56
C TRP A 191 8.85 23.90 -37.04
N LEU A 192 10.04 23.61 -36.51
CA LEU A 192 11.29 24.24 -36.96
C LEU A 192 11.67 23.83 -38.38
N ALA A 193 11.35 22.61 -38.83
CA ALA A 193 11.58 22.17 -40.18
C ALA A 193 10.77 23.03 -41.17
N ASP A 194 9.50 23.29 -40.89
CA ASP A 194 8.61 24.15 -41.71
C ASP A 194 9.14 25.59 -41.75
N LEU A 195 9.66 26.13 -40.65
CA LEU A 195 10.26 27.46 -40.58
C LEU A 195 11.62 27.56 -41.28
N THR A 196 12.37 26.45 -41.39
CA THR A 196 13.73 26.40 -41.94
C THR A 196 13.71 26.08 -43.42
N TRP A 197 12.62 25.48 -43.93
CA TRP A 197 12.49 25.12 -45.32
C TRP A 197 12.36 26.38 -46.20
N VAL A 198 13.06 26.40 -47.34
CA VAL A 198 12.96 27.44 -48.38
C VAL A 198 12.59 26.79 -49.71
N ASP A 199 11.50 27.27 -50.34
CA ASP A 199 11.09 26.75 -51.63
C ASP A 199 12.17 27.00 -52.71
N PRO A 200 12.30 26.12 -53.71
CA PRO A 200 13.25 26.29 -54.79
C PRO A 200 13.08 27.62 -55.54
N GLY A 201 14.11 28.43 -55.56
CA GLY A 201 14.12 29.77 -56.13
C GLY A 201 13.90 30.90 -55.15
N GLY A 202 13.69 30.61 -53.88
CA GLY A 202 13.72 31.57 -52.78
C GLY A 202 15.18 31.88 -52.36
N ASP A 203 15.40 33.09 -51.83
CA ASP A 203 16.74 33.46 -51.29
C ASP A 203 17.08 32.64 -50.08
N ALA A 204 17.90 31.61 -50.22
CA ALA A 204 18.45 30.82 -49.12
C ALA A 204 19.38 31.72 -48.29
N SER A 205 18.83 32.35 -47.28
CA SER A 205 19.60 33.20 -46.36
C SER A 205 19.82 32.49 -45.05
N LEU A 206 20.91 32.77 -44.33
CA LEU A 206 21.18 32.34 -42.96
C LEU A 206 20.03 32.64 -42.02
N GLY A 207 19.14 33.61 -42.39
CA GLY A 207 17.96 33.99 -41.63
C GLY A 207 16.96 32.82 -41.41
N HIS A 208 16.78 31.96 -42.41
CA HIS A 208 15.82 30.84 -42.34
C HIS A 208 16.32 29.72 -41.40
N ALA A 209 17.65 29.55 -41.28
CA ALA A 209 18.25 28.56 -40.37
C ALA A 209 18.34 29.07 -38.92
N LEU A 210 18.19 30.36 -38.65
CA LEU A 210 18.28 30.93 -37.29
C LEU A 210 17.33 30.32 -36.28
N PRO A 211 16.05 30.01 -36.54
CA PRO A 211 15.17 29.35 -35.58
C PRO A 211 15.68 27.96 -35.19
N ALA A 212 16.09 27.16 -36.17
CA ALA A 212 16.65 25.83 -35.92
C ALA A 212 17.99 25.90 -35.17
N ALA A 213 18.87 26.81 -35.57
CA ALA A 213 20.17 27.04 -34.92
C ALA A 213 20.00 27.50 -33.48
N SER A 214 19.13 28.48 -33.21
CA SER A 214 18.88 28.98 -31.86
C SER A 214 18.26 27.90 -30.93
N GLY A 215 17.35 27.07 -31.46
CA GLY A 215 16.76 25.95 -30.74
C GLY A 215 17.78 24.90 -30.35
N LEU A 216 18.51 24.35 -31.34
CA LEU A 216 19.50 23.28 -31.11
C LEU A 216 20.66 23.74 -30.24
N ILE A 217 21.29 24.87 -30.57
CA ILE A 217 22.47 25.38 -29.87
C ILE A 217 22.09 25.88 -28.48
N GLY A 218 20.92 26.56 -28.35
CA GLY A 218 20.43 27.06 -27.07
C GLY A 218 20.15 25.93 -26.07
N VAL A 219 19.46 24.87 -26.49
CA VAL A 219 19.22 23.69 -25.66
C VAL A 219 20.53 22.99 -25.27
N ALA A 220 21.47 22.81 -26.23
CA ALA A 220 22.76 22.20 -25.96
C ALA A 220 23.59 23.03 -24.96
N ALA A 221 23.64 24.37 -25.14
CA ALA A 221 24.37 25.27 -24.26
C ALA A 221 23.81 25.27 -22.81
N VAL A 222 22.49 25.41 -22.65
CA VAL A 222 21.85 25.35 -21.33
C VAL A 222 22.07 23.98 -20.69
N GLY A 223 21.95 22.90 -21.48
CA GLY A 223 22.19 21.53 -21.01
C GLY A 223 23.62 21.33 -20.51
N SER A 224 24.60 21.91 -21.22
CA SER A 224 26.03 21.86 -20.83
C SER A 224 26.30 22.63 -19.53
N LEU A 225 25.75 23.84 -19.40
CA LEU A 225 25.87 24.66 -18.18
C LEU A 225 25.25 23.95 -16.95
N VAL A 226 24.12 23.32 -17.12
CA VAL A 226 23.45 22.55 -16.05
C VAL A 226 24.26 21.31 -15.69
N ALA A 227 24.84 20.62 -16.68
CA ALA A 227 25.65 19.42 -16.45
C ALA A 227 26.92 19.71 -15.61
N LEU A 228 27.49 20.92 -15.69
CA LEU A 228 28.60 21.33 -14.84
C LEU A 228 28.29 21.31 -13.33
N ARG A 229 26.98 21.39 -12.96
CA ARG A 229 26.52 21.35 -11.57
C ARG A 229 26.27 19.93 -11.02
N LEU A 230 26.44 18.88 -11.85
CA LEU A 230 26.32 17.49 -11.39
C LEU A 230 27.38 17.17 -10.32
N PRO A 231 27.01 16.37 -9.31
CA PRO A 231 27.96 15.97 -8.27
C PRO A 231 29.12 15.14 -8.84
N ARG A 232 30.27 15.23 -8.22
CA ARG A 232 31.44 14.43 -8.56
C ARG A 232 31.34 13.10 -7.85
N VAL A 233 31.15 12.03 -8.61
CA VAL A 233 31.13 10.65 -8.11
C VAL A 233 32.34 9.92 -8.70
N PRO A 234 33.08 9.12 -7.90
CA PRO A 234 34.23 8.40 -8.40
C PRO A 234 33.85 7.37 -9.45
N PRO A 235 34.75 6.96 -10.33
CA PRO A 235 34.53 5.89 -11.29
C PRO A 235 34.29 4.56 -10.56
N ALA A 236 33.46 3.71 -11.14
CA ALA A 236 33.09 2.43 -10.55
C ALA A 236 34.25 1.41 -10.61
N ASP A 237 35.03 1.40 -11.71
CA ASP A 237 36.23 0.57 -11.91
C ASP A 237 37.29 1.34 -12.72
N PRO A 238 38.16 2.11 -12.06
CA PRO A 238 39.21 2.84 -12.74
C PRO A 238 40.24 1.96 -13.50
N SER A 239 40.31 0.68 -13.13
CA SER A 239 41.25 -0.31 -13.69
C SER A 239 40.68 -1.06 -14.89
N ALA A 240 39.42 -0.84 -15.27
CA ALA A 240 38.78 -1.52 -16.39
C ALA A 240 39.58 -1.37 -17.68
N ALA A 241 40.14 -2.48 -18.20
CA ALA A 241 40.89 -2.48 -19.44
C ALA A 241 39.99 -2.20 -20.65
N PRO A 242 40.50 -1.49 -21.69
CA PRO A 242 39.73 -1.31 -22.93
C PRO A 242 39.34 -2.66 -23.53
N PRO A 243 38.11 -2.80 -23.99
CA PRO A 243 37.62 -4.08 -24.54
C PRO A 243 38.05 -4.25 -26.00
N TRP A 244 39.28 -4.63 -26.27
CA TRP A 244 39.77 -4.84 -27.62
C TRP A 244 39.05 -5.97 -28.37
N ASN A 245 38.61 -7.00 -27.67
CA ASN A 245 37.77 -8.06 -28.24
C ASN A 245 36.28 -7.76 -27.93
N VAL A 246 35.72 -6.81 -28.70
CA VAL A 246 34.35 -6.29 -28.53
C VAL A 246 33.32 -7.41 -28.55
N LEU A 247 33.32 -8.25 -29.57
CA LEU A 247 32.30 -9.29 -29.76
C LEU A 247 32.32 -10.33 -28.63
N ALA A 248 33.53 -10.77 -28.24
CA ALA A 248 33.66 -11.73 -27.14
C ALA A 248 33.23 -11.14 -25.78
N ARG A 249 33.57 -9.86 -25.54
CA ARG A 249 33.20 -9.19 -24.30
C ARG A 249 31.69 -8.92 -24.24
N THR A 250 31.10 -8.36 -25.29
CA THR A 250 29.66 -8.12 -25.38
C THR A 250 28.88 -9.43 -25.25
N SER A 251 29.30 -10.50 -25.94
CA SER A 251 28.64 -11.81 -25.80
C SER A 251 28.81 -12.41 -24.41
N ALA A 252 29.93 -12.18 -23.73
CA ALA A 252 30.15 -12.60 -22.36
C ALA A 252 29.28 -11.82 -21.37
N ASP A 253 29.13 -10.50 -21.56
CA ASP A 253 28.30 -9.66 -20.69
C ASP A 253 26.80 -9.98 -20.91
N ILE A 254 26.34 -10.17 -22.13
CA ILE A 254 24.99 -10.65 -22.44
C ILE A 254 24.76 -12.03 -21.83
N ARG A 255 25.69 -12.97 -21.98
CA ARG A 255 25.57 -14.31 -21.41
C ARG A 255 25.44 -14.25 -19.87
N ARG A 256 26.25 -13.43 -19.21
CA ARG A 256 26.16 -13.22 -17.75
C ARG A 256 24.83 -12.59 -17.34
N LEU A 257 24.34 -11.61 -18.09
CA LEU A 257 23.05 -10.96 -17.88
C LEU A 257 21.92 -12.00 -17.97
N VAL A 258 21.86 -12.76 -19.04
CA VAL A 258 20.79 -13.74 -19.32
C VAL A 258 20.89 -14.98 -18.42
N SER A 259 22.11 -15.42 -18.06
CA SER A 259 22.31 -16.59 -17.17
C SER A 259 21.92 -16.31 -15.71
N SER A 260 21.83 -15.05 -15.29
CA SER A 260 21.30 -14.68 -13.99
C SER A 260 19.77 -14.66 -14.03
N PRO A 261 19.04 -15.58 -13.36
CA PRO A 261 17.58 -15.64 -13.43
C PRO A 261 16.90 -14.31 -13.05
N GLN A 262 17.50 -13.56 -12.13
CA GLN A 262 16.96 -12.30 -11.64
C GLN A 262 17.20 -11.12 -12.59
N LEU A 263 18.43 -11.01 -13.12
CA LEU A 263 18.80 -9.94 -14.06
C LEU A 263 18.25 -10.24 -15.46
N GLY A 264 18.37 -11.49 -15.93
CA GLY A 264 17.90 -11.92 -17.25
C GLY A 264 16.40 -11.79 -17.40
N GLY A 265 15.64 -12.18 -16.37
CA GLY A 265 14.18 -12.02 -16.39
C GLY A 265 13.75 -10.55 -16.48
N ALA A 266 14.38 -9.66 -15.73
CA ALA A 266 14.12 -8.23 -15.80
C ALA A 266 14.53 -7.65 -17.17
N ALA A 267 15.72 -8.01 -17.67
CA ALA A 267 16.20 -7.54 -18.97
C ALA A 267 15.29 -8.00 -20.13
N VAL A 268 14.89 -9.26 -20.16
CA VAL A 268 13.95 -9.79 -21.18
C VAL A 268 12.62 -9.06 -21.11
N GLY A 269 12.08 -8.84 -19.90
CA GLY A 269 10.84 -8.06 -19.72
C GLY A 269 10.95 -6.65 -20.31
N ILE A 270 12.05 -5.95 -20.05
CA ILE A 270 12.34 -4.60 -20.58
C ILE A 270 12.48 -4.65 -22.12
N VAL A 271 13.20 -5.62 -22.67
CA VAL A 271 13.38 -5.79 -24.13
C VAL A 271 12.03 -5.99 -24.82
N VAL A 272 11.21 -6.91 -24.32
CA VAL A 272 9.88 -7.17 -24.89
C VAL A 272 8.97 -5.95 -24.77
N PHE A 273 9.04 -5.25 -23.65
CA PHE A 273 8.29 -4.01 -23.44
C PHE A 273 8.62 -2.96 -24.50
N TRP A 274 9.89 -2.63 -24.68
CA TRP A 274 10.34 -1.62 -25.64
C TRP A 274 10.11 -2.04 -27.09
N ALA A 275 10.25 -3.32 -27.41
CA ALA A 275 9.92 -3.87 -28.72
C ALA A 275 8.44 -3.66 -29.06
N VAL A 276 7.53 -3.97 -28.11
CA VAL A 276 6.09 -3.73 -28.28
C VAL A 276 5.78 -2.23 -28.33
N ALA A 277 6.42 -1.41 -27.50
CA ALA A 277 6.22 0.03 -27.48
C ALA A 277 6.57 0.69 -28.81
N ALA A 278 7.67 0.26 -29.45
CA ALA A 278 8.08 0.74 -30.77
C ALA A 278 7.02 0.42 -31.83
N VAL A 279 6.51 -0.80 -31.84
CA VAL A 279 5.46 -1.21 -32.78
C VAL A 279 4.12 -0.56 -32.44
N ALA A 280 3.79 -0.38 -31.16
CA ALA A 280 2.56 0.28 -30.74
C ALA A 280 2.47 1.72 -31.26
N GLN A 281 3.60 2.45 -31.23
CA GLN A 281 3.67 3.81 -31.79
C GLN A 281 3.33 3.82 -33.29
N LEU A 282 3.89 2.88 -34.06
CA LEU A 282 3.59 2.73 -35.49
C LEU A 282 2.15 2.30 -35.72
N ASN A 283 1.62 1.42 -34.86
CA ASN A 283 0.28 0.89 -35.00
C ASN A 283 -0.81 1.90 -34.64
N VAL A 284 -0.55 2.86 -33.75
CA VAL A 284 -1.49 3.94 -33.40
C VAL A 284 -1.75 4.81 -34.63
N ASP A 285 -0.72 5.11 -35.42
CA ASP A 285 -0.85 5.86 -36.66
C ASP A 285 -1.73 5.13 -37.69
N GLN A 286 -1.45 3.84 -37.92
CA GLN A 286 -2.26 3.00 -38.81
C GLN A 286 -3.68 2.79 -38.30
N TYR A 287 -3.86 2.65 -36.99
CA TYR A 287 -5.19 2.56 -36.36
C TYR A 287 -6.02 3.84 -36.59
N ALA A 288 -5.38 5.01 -36.48
CA ALA A 288 -6.04 6.26 -36.76
C ALA A 288 -6.50 6.35 -38.24
N GLY A 289 -5.64 5.98 -39.19
CA GLY A 289 -5.96 5.94 -40.62
C GLY A 289 -7.11 4.96 -40.93
N GLU A 290 -7.04 3.70 -40.39
CA GLU A 290 -8.14 2.71 -40.53
C GLU A 290 -9.44 3.16 -39.83
N SER A 291 -9.36 4.15 -38.93
CA SER A 291 -10.49 4.72 -38.20
C SER A 291 -11.01 6.06 -38.83
N GLY A 292 -10.52 6.41 -40.00
CA GLY A 292 -11.00 7.56 -40.80
C GLY A 292 -10.19 8.85 -40.62
N ALA A 293 -9.02 8.81 -39.99
CA ALA A 293 -8.12 9.96 -39.93
C ALA A 293 -7.49 10.24 -41.31
N THR A 294 -7.46 11.49 -41.71
CA THR A 294 -6.95 11.94 -43.00
C THR A 294 -5.65 12.74 -42.88
N THR A 295 -5.37 13.28 -41.68
CA THR A 295 -4.23 14.14 -41.44
C THR A 295 -3.40 13.65 -40.24
N GLN A 296 -2.08 13.98 -40.20
CA GLN A 296 -1.20 13.63 -39.09
C GLN A 296 -1.59 14.32 -37.78
N SER A 297 -2.21 15.48 -37.84
CA SER A 297 -2.69 16.21 -36.68
C SER A 297 -3.78 15.46 -35.90
N GLU A 298 -4.59 14.62 -36.57
CA GLU A 298 -5.67 13.83 -36.00
C GLU A 298 -5.13 12.62 -35.17
N VAL A 299 -3.90 12.17 -35.45
CA VAL A 299 -3.21 11.11 -34.69
C VAL A 299 -2.68 11.61 -33.36
N VAL A 300 -2.34 12.90 -33.26
CA VAL A 300 -1.68 13.51 -32.10
C VAL A 300 -2.44 13.27 -30.78
N PRO A 301 -3.75 13.45 -30.66
CA PRO A 301 -4.49 13.19 -29.41
C PRO A 301 -4.35 11.76 -28.91
N LEU A 302 -4.32 10.77 -29.81
CA LEU A 302 -4.15 9.35 -29.48
C LEU A 302 -2.74 9.07 -28.92
N LEU A 303 -1.70 9.62 -29.54
CA LEU A 303 -0.32 9.51 -29.06
C LEU A 303 -0.11 10.23 -27.73
N VAL A 304 -0.71 11.43 -27.57
CA VAL A 304 -0.65 12.18 -26.31
C VAL A 304 -1.34 11.38 -25.19
N ALA A 305 -2.47 10.73 -25.45
CA ALA A 305 -3.15 9.89 -24.48
C ALA A 305 -2.28 8.70 -24.06
N LEU A 306 -1.67 7.99 -25.01
CA LEU A 306 -0.75 6.87 -24.74
C LEU A 306 0.45 7.30 -23.88
N VAL A 307 1.13 8.36 -24.29
CA VAL A 307 2.34 8.83 -23.59
C VAL A 307 2.04 9.42 -22.23
N SER A 308 0.95 10.18 -22.10
CA SER A 308 0.47 10.68 -20.79
C SER A 308 0.14 9.52 -19.86
N GLY A 309 -0.48 8.46 -20.40
CA GLY A 309 -0.72 7.24 -19.68
C GLY A 309 0.57 6.59 -19.15
N ILE A 310 1.60 6.45 -19.99
CA ILE A 310 2.91 5.92 -19.58
C ILE A 310 3.50 6.76 -18.44
N GLY A 311 3.44 8.09 -18.55
CA GLY A 311 3.91 9.01 -17.51
C GLY A 311 3.17 8.80 -16.18
N ILE A 312 1.84 8.71 -16.20
CA ILE A 312 1.00 8.46 -15.02
C ILE A 312 1.34 7.09 -14.42
N GLY A 313 1.41 6.04 -15.23
CA GLY A 313 1.75 4.68 -14.79
C GLY A 313 3.13 4.60 -14.15
N SER A 314 4.11 5.29 -14.74
CA SER A 314 5.48 5.39 -14.22
C SER A 314 5.53 6.07 -12.85
N LEU A 315 4.77 7.18 -12.67
CA LEU A 315 4.67 7.87 -11.38
C LEU A 315 3.98 7.03 -10.30
N VAL A 316 2.86 6.40 -10.66
CA VAL A 316 2.09 5.54 -9.75
C VAL A 316 2.96 4.37 -9.29
N SER A 317 3.57 3.67 -10.25
CA SER A 317 4.45 2.54 -9.99
C SER A 317 5.68 2.97 -9.19
N GLY A 318 6.35 4.05 -9.57
CA GLY A 318 7.53 4.57 -8.89
C GLY A 318 7.26 4.94 -7.43
N LYS A 319 6.14 5.61 -7.13
CA LYS A 319 5.75 5.97 -5.75
C LYS A 319 5.33 4.78 -4.91
N LEU A 320 4.65 3.80 -5.50
CA LEU A 320 4.10 2.67 -4.76
C LEU A 320 5.11 1.51 -4.63
N SER A 321 6.01 1.33 -5.59
CA SER A 321 7.06 0.28 -5.56
C SER A 321 8.16 0.51 -4.54
N THR A 322 8.28 1.72 -3.96
CA THR A 322 9.27 2.02 -2.91
C THR A 322 9.00 1.33 -1.58
N ARG A 323 7.86 0.67 -1.42
CA ARG A 323 7.45 -0.07 -0.22
C ARG A 323 7.66 -1.59 -0.37
N GLY A 324 8.67 -2.00 -1.10
CA GLY A 324 9.05 -3.41 -1.24
C GLY A 324 9.39 -4.06 0.10
N ILE A 325 8.90 -5.29 0.33
CA ILE A 325 9.03 -6.01 1.61
C ILE A 325 9.63 -7.41 1.37
N GLU A 326 10.35 -7.63 0.31
CA GLU A 326 11.09 -8.88 0.13
C GLU A 326 12.49 -8.76 0.76
N LYS A 327 12.93 -9.80 1.49
CA LYS A 327 14.28 -9.86 2.07
C LYS A 327 15.30 -9.68 0.94
N GLY A 328 16.06 -8.58 0.95
CA GLY A 328 17.09 -8.27 -0.05
C GLY A 328 16.61 -7.55 -1.33
N SER A 329 15.34 -7.15 -1.44
CA SER A 329 14.85 -6.28 -2.52
C SER A 329 13.96 -5.17 -1.94
N ARG A 330 14.24 -3.94 -2.35
CA ARG A 330 13.50 -2.74 -1.96
C ARG A 330 12.52 -2.27 -3.04
N VAL A 331 12.43 -3.03 -4.15
CA VAL A 331 11.53 -2.77 -5.28
C VAL A 331 10.40 -3.81 -5.30
N ASP A 332 9.15 -3.34 -5.26
CA ASP A 332 7.98 -4.22 -5.33
C ASP A 332 7.65 -4.58 -6.80
N LEU A 333 8.01 -5.79 -7.20
CA LEU A 333 7.74 -6.33 -8.54
C LEU A 333 6.26 -6.71 -8.78
N GLY A 334 5.39 -6.61 -7.78
CA GLY A 334 3.97 -6.95 -7.94
C GLY A 334 3.21 -6.01 -8.89
N PHE A 335 3.74 -4.82 -9.17
CA PHE A 335 3.17 -3.91 -10.18
C PHE A 335 3.38 -4.40 -11.62
N VAL A 336 4.40 -5.23 -11.89
CA VAL A 336 4.68 -5.78 -13.23
C VAL A 336 3.50 -6.60 -13.77
N PRO A 337 2.99 -7.64 -13.07
CA PRO A 337 1.83 -8.38 -13.54
C PRO A 337 0.54 -7.53 -13.57
N LEU A 338 0.38 -6.56 -12.67
CA LEU A 338 -0.75 -5.66 -12.73
C LEU A 338 -0.70 -4.78 -13.99
N GLY A 339 0.48 -4.24 -14.34
CA GLY A 339 0.71 -3.51 -15.57
C GLY A 339 0.39 -4.36 -16.81
N ALA A 340 0.92 -5.59 -16.87
CA ALA A 340 0.64 -6.53 -17.96
C ALA A 340 -0.86 -6.85 -18.10
N CYS A 341 -1.58 -7.00 -16.98
CA CYS A 341 -3.03 -7.21 -16.99
C CYS A 341 -3.78 -6.00 -17.57
N VAL A 342 -3.42 -4.78 -17.15
CA VAL A 342 -4.03 -3.53 -17.69
C VAL A 342 -3.74 -3.40 -19.19
N MET A 343 -2.49 -3.69 -19.61
CA MET A 343 -2.11 -3.68 -21.04
C MET A 343 -2.96 -4.67 -21.85
N ALA A 344 -3.10 -5.91 -21.37
CA ALA A 344 -3.90 -6.93 -22.06
C ALA A 344 -5.35 -6.49 -22.22
N MET A 345 -5.98 -6.01 -21.15
CA MET A 345 -7.37 -5.53 -21.19
C MET A 345 -7.54 -4.35 -22.16
N ALA A 346 -6.63 -3.37 -22.12
CA ALA A 346 -6.69 -2.22 -23.01
C ALA A 346 -6.49 -2.62 -24.49
N CYS A 347 -5.55 -3.52 -24.77
CA CYS A 347 -5.29 -4.01 -26.14
C CYS A 347 -6.49 -4.78 -26.70
N PHE A 348 -7.09 -5.71 -25.94
CA PHE A 348 -8.29 -6.41 -26.42
C PHE A 348 -9.49 -5.47 -26.58
N ALA A 349 -9.64 -4.47 -25.70
CA ALA A 349 -10.68 -3.48 -25.84
C ALA A 349 -10.48 -2.59 -27.11
N LEU A 350 -9.23 -2.22 -27.44
CA LEU A 350 -8.90 -1.54 -28.69
C LEU A 350 -9.17 -2.41 -29.91
N ALA A 351 -8.87 -3.72 -29.83
CA ALA A 351 -9.12 -4.64 -30.92
C ALA A 351 -10.62 -4.77 -31.29
N VAL A 352 -11.51 -4.64 -30.32
CA VAL A 352 -12.97 -4.72 -30.53
C VAL A 352 -13.66 -3.35 -30.58
N SER A 353 -12.93 -2.25 -30.51
CA SER A 353 -13.49 -0.90 -30.55
C SER A 353 -14.04 -0.53 -31.94
N ASN A 354 -14.97 0.44 -32.01
CA ASN A 354 -15.60 0.89 -33.24
C ASN A 354 -14.62 1.44 -34.28
N THR A 355 -14.96 1.28 -35.58
CA THR A 355 -14.16 1.70 -36.73
C THR A 355 -14.27 3.17 -37.07
N GLU A 356 -15.44 3.78 -36.81
CA GLU A 356 -15.74 5.17 -37.25
C GLU A 356 -15.42 6.14 -36.11
N VAL A 357 -14.14 6.43 -35.89
CA VAL A 357 -13.68 7.42 -34.92
C VAL A 357 -13.64 8.81 -35.52
N PHE A 358 -13.28 8.89 -36.80
CA PHE A 358 -13.30 10.12 -37.57
C PHE A 358 -14.31 9.98 -38.73
N VAL A 359 -15.03 11.04 -39.02
CA VAL A 359 -15.93 11.12 -40.16
C VAL A 359 -15.53 12.35 -40.99
N ASP A 360 -15.16 12.12 -42.25
CA ASP A 360 -14.63 13.17 -43.15
C ASP A 360 -13.46 13.96 -42.52
N GLY A 361 -12.57 13.30 -41.86
CA GLY A 361 -11.42 13.90 -41.17
C GLY A 361 -11.78 14.67 -39.89
N THR A 362 -13.04 14.70 -39.45
CA THR A 362 -13.43 15.37 -38.21
C THR A 362 -13.57 14.40 -37.05
N PRO A 363 -12.96 14.69 -35.88
CA PRO A 363 -13.06 13.82 -34.70
C PRO A 363 -14.48 13.79 -34.17
N THR A 364 -15.02 12.59 -33.98
CA THR A 364 -16.32 12.37 -33.35
C THR A 364 -16.15 12.18 -31.82
N TRP A 365 -17.23 12.23 -31.04
CA TRP A 365 -17.22 11.92 -29.62
C TRP A 365 -16.68 10.49 -29.35
N ARG A 366 -16.72 9.60 -30.34
CA ARG A 366 -16.19 8.23 -30.27
C ARG A 366 -14.66 8.18 -30.09
N LEU A 367 -13.94 9.27 -30.39
CA LEU A 367 -12.50 9.42 -30.16
C LEU A 367 -12.14 9.28 -28.67
N LEU A 368 -13.05 9.64 -27.76
CA LEU A 368 -12.79 9.57 -26.31
C LEU A 368 -12.49 8.14 -25.83
N LEU A 369 -13.14 7.13 -26.42
CA LEU A 369 -12.91 5.74 -26.01
C LEU A 369 -11.52 5.23 -26.40
N PRO A 370 -11.05 5.33 -27.64
CA PRO A 370 -9.66 5.00 -28.00
C PRO A 370 -8.62 5.79 -27.20
N MET A 371 -8.82 7.09 -26.96
CA MET A 371 -7.93 7.89 -26.12
C MET A 371 -7.86 7.33 -24.69
N LEU A 372 -9.01 7.00 -24.09
CA LEU A 372 -9.05 6.38 -22.75
C LEU A 372 -8.33 5.03 -22.74
N LEU A 373 -8.58 4.17 -23.74
CA LEU A 373 -7.97 2.84 -23.82
C LEU A 373 -6.46 2.91 -24.07
N LEU A 374 -6.00 3.82 -24.93
CA LEU A 374 -4.57 4.09 -25.15
C LEU A 374 -3.92 4.70 -23.90
N GLY A 375 -4.62 5.58 -23.20
CA GLY A 375 -4.19 6.09 -21.90
C GLY A 375 -4.03 4.96 -20.87
N LEU A 376 -4.99 4.03 -20.77
CA LEU A 376 -4.90 2.85 -19.89
C LEU A 376 -3.78 1.90 -20.34
N LEU A 377 -3.60 1.68 -21.64
CA LEU A 377 -2.47 0.92 -22.18
C LEU A 377 -1.15 1.54 -21.72
N GLY A 378 -1.02 2.87 -21.83
CA GLY A 378 0.13 3.62 -21.34
C GLY A 378 0.33 3.48 -19.83
N VAL A 379 -0.73 3.58 -19.02
CA VAL A 379 -0.63 3.37 -17.57
C VAL A 379 -0.10 1.97 -17.25
N GLY A 380 -0.65 0.94 -17.91
CA GLY A 380 -0.16 -0.44 -17.76
C GLY A 380 1.31 -0.59 -18.14
N ALA A 381 1.71 0.06 -19.22
CA ALA A 381 3.08 0.11 -19.73
C ALA A 381 4.07 0.70 -18.73
N GLY A 382 3.78 1.87 -18.17
CA GLY A 382 4.63 2.50 -17.14
C GLY A 382 4.68 1.70 -15.83
N MET A 383 3.57 1.04 -15.45
CA MET A 383 3.54 0.14 -14.29
C MET A 383 4.35 -1.14 -14.51
N PHE A 384 4.52 -1.59 -15.74
CA PHE A 384 5.30 -2.76 -16.11
C PHE A 384 6.80 -2.46 -16.13
N ASP A 385 7.23 -1.42 -16.82
CA ASP A 385 8.63 -1.11 -17.12
C ASP A 385 9.42 -0.60 -15.90
N VAL A 386 8.89 0.39 -15.17
CA VAL A 386 9.61 1.09 -14.09
C VAL A 386 10.10 0.16 -12.96
N PRO A 387 9.30 -0.81 -12.45
CA PRO A 387 9.82 -1.73 -11.43
C PRO A 387 10.87 -2.69 -11.98
N LEU A 388 10.79 -3.08 -13.25
CA LEU A 388 11.82 -3.93 -13.89
C LEU A 388 13.14 -3.20 -14.01
N GLU A 389 13.14 -1.93 -14.48
CA GLU A 389 14.34 -1.10 -14.54
C GLU A 389 14.95 -0.87 -13.16
N ALA A 390 14.14 -0.54 -12.17
CA ALA A 390 14.59 -0.35 -10.79
C ALA A 390 15.20 -1.64 -10.21
N SER A 391 14.57 -2.79 -10.45
CA SER A 391 15.07 -4.10 -10.01
C SER A 391 16.39 -4.48 -10.72
N LEU A 392 16.50 -4.21 -12.02
CA LEU A 392 17.73 -4.42 -12.78
C LEU A 392 18.89 -3.61 -12.18
N GLN A 393 18.64 -2.33 -11.86
CA GLN A 393 19.64 -1.45 -11.25
C GLN A 393 20.02 -1.90 -9.84
N GLU A 394 19.02 -2.24 -9.01
CA GLU A 394 19.23 -2.67 -7.62
C GLU A 394 20.08 -3.95 -7.53
N LYS A 395 19.77 -4.94 -8.39
CA LYS A 395 20.41 -6.27 -8.37
C LYS A 395 21.71 -6.34 -9.18
N SER A 396 22.07 -5.27 -9.87
CA SER A 396 23.34 -5.21 -10.62
C SER A 396 24.53 -5.27 -9.67
N PRO A 397 25.56 -6.10 -9.98
CA PRO A 397 26.76 -6.19 -9.16
C PRO A 397 27.46 -4.81 -9.03
N PRO A 398 28.04 -4.50 -7.85
CA PRO A 398 28.86 -3.30 -7.68
C PRO A 398 29.96 -3.22 -8.76
N GLY A 399 30.17 -2.02 -9.35
CA GLY A 399 31.17 -1.78 -10.39
C GLY A 399 30.82 -2.25 -11.81
N ARG A 400 29.62 -2.89 -12.03
CA ARG A 400 29.21 -3.40 -13.35
C ARG A 400 27.90 -2.87 -13.86
N LEU A 401 27.29 -1.92 -13.16
CA LEU A 401 25.98 -1.37 -13.51
C LEU A 401 25.95 -0.84 -14.96
N ALA A 402 26.96 -0.08 -15.37
CA ALA A 402 27.01 0.50 -16.71
C ALA A 402 27.09 -0.58 -17.81
N ALA A 403 27.85 -1.66 -17.58
CA ALA A 403 27.93 -2.78 -18.52
C ALA A 403 26.58 -3.54 -18.62
N VAL A 404 25.89 -3.74 -17.50
CA VAL A 404 24.54 -4.36 -17.47
C VAL A 404 23.56 -3.48 -18.25
N LEU A 405 23.52 -2.17 -18.01
CA LEU A 405 22.64 -1.24 -18.70
C LEU A 405 22.95 -1.14 -20.20
N ALA A 406 24.23 -1.11 -20.58
CA ALA A 406 24.64 -1.10 -21.99
C ALA A 406 24.24 -2.39 -22.70
N SER A 407 24.43 -3.57 -22.08
CA SER A 407 23.97 -4.85 -22.62
C SER A 407 22.46 -4.92 -22.75
N THR A 408 21.71 -4.42 -21.77
CA THR A 408 20.25 -4.35 -21.83
C THR A 408 19.80 -3.41 -22.96
N ASN A 409 20.40 -2.23 -23.09
CA ASN A 409 20.10 -1.27 -24.17
C ASN A 409 20.38 -1.88 -25.55
N LEU A 410 21.49 -2.60 -25.71
CA LEU A 410 21.78 -3.30 -26.97
C LEU A 410 20.66 -4.29 -27.33
N LEU A 411 20.20 -5.09 -26.37
CA LEU A 411 19.11 -6.04 -26.57
C LEU A 411 17.78 -5.32 -26.86
N VAL A 412 17.51 -4.20 -26.18
CA VAL A 412 16.32 -3.36 -26.41
C VAL A 412 16.29 -2.84 -27.85
N PHE A 413 17.36 -2.18 -28.31
CA PHE A 413 17.39 -1.65 -29.68
C PHE A 413 17.35 -2.75 -30.74
N THR A 414 17.99 -3.89 -30.48
CA THR A 414 17.89 -5.06 -31.37
C THR A 414 16.45 -5.61 -31.37
N GLY A 415 15.81 -5.73 -30.22
CA GLY A 415 14.42 -6.15 -30.11
C GLY A 415 13.45 -5.20 -30.81
N MET A 416 13.65 -3.88 -30.66
CA MET A 416 12.85 -2.86 -31.37
C MET A 416 12.99 -2.97 -32.88
N LEU A 417 14.22 -3.17 -33.38
CA LEU A 417 14.48 -3.34 -34.81
C LEU A 417 13.78 -4.59 -35.35
N LEU A 418 13.96 -5.75 -34.68
CA LEU A 418 13.34 -7.01 -35.09
C LEU A 418 11.81 -6.94 -35.04
N ALA A 419 11.25 -6.31 -34.01
CA ALA A 419 9.83 -6.13 -33.88
C ALA A 419 9.24 -5.21 -34.96
N SER A 420 9.97 -4.14 -35.33
CA SER A 420 9.57 -3.23 -36.41
C SER A 420 9.59 -3.94 -37.78
N VAL A 421 10.61 -4.79 -38.04
CA VAL A 421 10.67 -5.61 -39.25
C VAL A 421 9.50 -6.63 -39.25
N GLY A 422 9.25 -7.28 -38.11
CA GLY A 422 8.11 -8.20 -37.98
C GLY A 422 6.77 -7.50 -38.21
N TYR A 423 6.60 -6.29 -37.67
CA TYR A 423 5.42 -5.46 -37.90
C TYR A 423 5.22 -5.13 -39.38
N TYR A 424 6.28 -4.75 -40.09
CA TYR A 424 6.23 -4.54 -41.52
C TYR A 424 5.70 -5.78 -42.26
N GLY A 425 6.19 -6.99 -41.90
CA GLY A 425 5.69 -8.24 -42.43
C GLY A 425 4.19 -8.49 -42.16
N LEU A 426 3.68 -8.12 -40.99
CA LEU A 426 2.25 -8.22 -40.65
C LEU A 426 1.38 -7.22 -41.44
N ARG A 427 1.98 -6.15 -41.94
CA ARG A 427 1.30 -5.09 -42.70
C ARG A 427 1.51 -5.22 -44.20
N LEU A 428 2.12 -6.30 -44.70
CA LEU A 428 2.26 -6.53 -46.15
C LEU A 428 0.87 -6.56 -46.80
N PRO A 429 0.71 -5.90 -47.95
CA PRO A 429 -0.53 -5.92 -48.68
C PRO A 429 -0.81 -7.33 -49.25
N VAL A 430 -2.00 -7.82 -49.07
CA VAL A 430 -2.47 -9.10 -49.61
C VAL A 430 -3.77 -8.83 -50.36
N GLY A 431 -3.87 -9.38 -51.56
CA GLY A 431 -5.03 -9.21 -52.43
C GLY A 431 -4.64 -8.75 -53.84
N GLU A 432 -5.58 -8.75 -54.76
CA GLU A 432 -5.43 -8.28 -56.13
C GLU A 432 -6.47 -7.18 -56.43
N GLY A 433 -6.08 -6.16 -57.25
CA GLY A 433 -6.95 -5.07 -57.71
C GLY A 433 -7.32 -4.09 -56.60
N GLU A 434 -8.60 -3.70 -56.52
CA GLU A 434 -9.09 -2.73 -55.54
C GLU A 434 -9.24 -3.28 -54.10
N LEU A 435 -9.06 -4.60 -53.88
CA LEU A 435 -9.21 -5.31 -52.61
C LEU A 435 -7.84 -5.62 -51.99
N VAL A 436 -6.93 -4.65 -52.00
CA VAL A 436 -5.62 -4.79 -51.34
C VAL A 436 -5.75 -4.37 -49.87
N GLU A 437 -5.77 -5.34 -48.97
CA GLU A 437 -5.80 -5.12 -47.53
C GLU A 437 -4.49 -5.56 -46.86
N PRO A 438 -4.10 -5.00 -45.70
CA PRO A 438 -2.95 -5.51 -44.96
C PRO A 438 -3.25 -6.90 -44.41
N LEU A 439 -2.24 -7.79 -44.35
CA LEU A 439 -2.36 -9.16 -43.82
C LEU A 439 -3.02 -9.17 -42.41
N VAL A 440 -2.70 -8.20 -41.58
CA VAL A 440 -3.30 -8.01 -40.27
C VAL A 440 -3.68 -6.52 -40.11
N SER A 441 -4.94 -6.22 -39.79
CA SER A 441 -5.40 -4.87 -39.52
C SER A 441 -4.74 -4.29 -38.26
N ALA A 442 -4.76 -2.96 -38.09
CA ALA A 442 -4.22 -2.33 -36.89
C ALA A 442 -4.89 -2.84 -35.59
N ARG A 443 -6.17 -3.19 -35.66
CA ARG A 443 -6.91 -3.86 -34.57
C ARG A 443 -6.42 -5.27 -34.32
N GLY A 444 -6.15 -6.04 -35.35
CA GLY A 444 -5.55 -7.35 -35.26
C GLY A 444 -4.18 -7.30 -34.58
N VAL A 445 -3.39 -6.27 -34.83
CA VAL A 445 -2.11 -6.03 -34.15
C VAL A 445 -2.33 -5.73 -32.66
N PHE A 446 -3.35 -4.94 -32.27
CA PHE A 446 -3.69 -4.77 -30.85
C PHE A 446 -4.13 -6.08 -30.20
N ALA A 447 -4.87 -6.95 -30.89
CA ALA A 447 -5.21 -8.28 -30.39
C ALA A 447 -3.94 -9.13 -30.15
N LEU A 448 -2.97 -9.12 -31.07
CA LEU A 448 -1.67 -9.80 -30.88
C LEU A 448 -0.91 -9.23 -29.68
N PHE A 449 -0.92 -7.92 -29.47
CA PHE A 449 -0.32 -7.30 -28.27
C PHE A 449 -1.05 -7.71 -27.00
N GLY A 450 -2.37 -7.85 -27.05
CA GLY A 450 -3.16 -8.39 -25.94
C GLY A 450 -2.72 -9.80 -25.55
N VAL A 451 -2.53 -10.68 -26.54
CA VAL A 451 -2.00 -12.03 -26.31
C VAL A 451 -0.59 -11.99 -25.71
N LEU A 452 0.29 -11.16 -26.28
CA LEU A 452 1.65 -11.02 -25.76
C LEU A 452 1.67 -10.46 -24.32
N ALA A 453 0.80 -9.51 -24.00
CA ALA A 453 0.63 -9.00 -22.64
C ALA A 453 0.10 -10.07 -21.67
N LEU A 454 -0.76 -11.00 -22.11
CA LEU A 454 -1.15 -12.17 -21.32
C LEU A 454 0.02 -13.13 -21.09
N VAL A 455 0.88 -13.33 -22.06
CA VAL A 455 2.12 -14.12 -21.88
C VAL A 455 3.04 -13.42 -20.86
N GLN A 456 3.22 -12.08 -20.98
CA GLN A 456 3.99 -11.31 -20.01
C GLN A 456 3.38 -11.37 -18.60
N LEU A 457 2.05 -11.33 -18.49
CA LEU A 457 1.33 -11.53 -17.23
C LEU A 457 1.65 -12.91 -16.65
N ALA A 458 1.51 -13.97 -17.42
CA ALA A 458 1.80 -15.33 -16.96
C ALA A 458 3.25 -15.50 -16.51
N VAL A 459 4.21 -14.99 -17.29
CA VAL A 459 5.64 -15.04 -16.97
C VAL A 459 5.95 -14.22 -15.70
N SER A 460 5.39 -13.01 -15.56
CA SER A 460 5.62 -12.15 -14.39
C SER A 460 5.01 -12.74 -13.11
N VAL A 461 3.82 -13.35 -13.21
CA VAL A 461 3.20 -14.09 -12.09
C VAL A 461 4.07 -15.29 -11.68
N TYR A 462 4.59 -16.02 -12.65
CA TYR A 462 5.48 -17.17 -12.39
C TYR A 462 6.82 -16.72 -11.78
N ALA A 463 7.40 -15.62 -12.27
CA ALA A 463 8.69 -15.12 -11.81
C ALA A 463 8.61 -14.43 -10.42
N ALA A 464 7.50 -13.76 -10.09
CA ALA A 464 7.31 -13.02 -8.84
C ALA A 464 5.95 -13.31 -8.17
N PRO A 465 5.64 -14.58 -7.84
CA PRO A 465 4.31 -14.97 -7.35
C PRO A 465 3.97 -14.34 -6.00
N ARG A 466 4.96 -14.15 -5.11
CA ARG A 466 4.77 -13.51 -3.79
C ARG A 466 4.37 -12.05 -3.94
N ALA A 467 5.10 -11.30 -4.76
CA ALA A 467 4.83 -9.88 -5.00
C ALA A 467 3.47 -9.69 -5.70
N THR A 468 3.16 -10.50 -6.70
CA THR A 468 1.86 -10.51 -7.38
C THR A 468 0.71 -10.70 -6.40
N LEU A 469 0.82 -11.75 -5.59
CA LEU A 469 -0.21 -12.11 -4.62
C LEU A 469 -0.41 -11.03 -3.58
N ARG A 470 0.67 -10.44 -3.11
CA ARG A 470 0.64 -9.35 -2.14
C ARG A 470 -0.11 -8.13 -2.69
N ILE A 471 0.15 -7.74 -3.93
CA ILE A 471 -0.57 -6.62 -4.57
C ILE A 471 -2.05 -6.94 -4.76
N LEU A 472 -2.40 -8.16 -5.17
CA LEU A 472 -3.80 -8.58 -5.30
C LEU A 472 -4.53 -8.52 -3.96
N VAL A 473 -3.95 -9.11 -2.92
CA VAL A 473 -4.55 -9.08 -1.56
C VAL A 473 -4.63 -7.65 -1.04
N ARG A 474 -3.59 -6.84 -1.25
CA ARG A 474 -3.60 -5.42 -0.90
C ARG A 474 -4.70 -4.67 -1.62
N GLY A 475 -4.89 -4.90 -2.92
CA GLY A 475 -5.97 -4.31 -3.70
C GLY A 475 -7.35 -4.68 -3.15
N LEU A 476 -7.59 -5.96 -2.87
CA LEU A 476 -8.84 -6.47 -2.29
C LEU A 476 -9.11 -5.86 -0.90
N VAL A 477 -8.09 -5.77 -0.05
CA VAL A 477 -8.21 -5.14 1.27
C VAL A 477 -8.53 -3.66 1.13
N HIS A 478 -7.84 -2.92 0.26
CA HIS A 478 -8.09 -1.49 0.05
C HIS A 478 -9.43 -1.20 -0.63
N LEU A 479 -9.97 -2.13 -1.41
CA LEU A 479 -11.30 -1.99 -2.00
C LEU A 479 -12.38 -1.93 -0.91
N ARG A 480 -12.22 -2.74 0.15
CA ARG A 480 -13.21 -2.90 1.24
C ARG A 480 -12.88 -2.08 2.48
N TYR A 481 -11.59 -1.84 2.75
CA TYR A 481 -11.10 -1.21 3.98
C TYR A 481 -10.27 0.05 3.68
N ARG A 482 -10.40 1.05 4.56
CA ARG A 482 -9.41 2.14 4.67
C ARG A 482 -8.29 1.63 5.56
N PHE A 483 -7.32 0.98 4.94
CA PHE A 483 -6.22 0.31 5.62
C PHE A 483 -5.15 1.31 6.06
N ARG A 484 -4.81 1.30 7.34
CA ARG A 484 -3.82 2.17 7.96
C ARG A 484 -2.90 1.36 8.85
N VAL A 485 -1.62 1.63 8.80
CA VAL A 485 -0.61 1.06 9.70
C VAL A 485 -0.02 2.20 10.52
N GLU A 486 0.11 2.01 11.82
CA GLU A 486 0.66 2.98 12.75
C GLU A 486 1.85 2.37 13.48
N HIS A 487 2.89 3.19 13.70
CA HIS A 487 4.10 2.83 14.42
C HIS A 487 4.88 1.65 13.82
N ASP A 488 4.85 1.49 12.49
CA ASP A 488 5.65 0.48 11.78
C ASP A 488 7.17 0.72 11.92
N GLU A 489 7.59 1.93 12.28
CA GLU A 489 8.96 2.28 12.66
C GLU A 489 9.46 1.55 13.92
N ARG A 490 8.56 1.06 14.79
CA ARG A 490 8.91 0.29 16.00
C ARG A 490 9.31 -1.16 15.69
N VAL A 491 9.10 -1.61 14.47
CA VAL A 491 9.48 -2.96 14.04
C VAL A 491 10.94 -3.00 13.64
N PRO A 492 11.81 -3.76 14.31
CA PRO A 492 13.21 -3.94 13.92
C PRO A 492 13.32 -4.42 12.48
N GLN A 493 14.12 -3.75 11.66
CA GLN A 493 14.25 -4.08 10.23
C GLN A 493 15.01 -5.38 10.01
N ASP A 494 15.96 -5.69 10.88
CA ASP A 494 16.82 -6.87 10.81
C ASP A 494 16.81 -7.65 12.13
N GLY A 495 17.31 -8.89 12.09
CA GLY A 495 17.40 -9.77 13.23
C GLY A 495 16.11 -10.55 13.53
N PRO A 496 16.15 -11.49 14.50
CA PRO A 496 15.01 -12.30 14.89
C PRO A 496 13.93 -11.44 15.53
N LEU A 497 12.66 -11.73 15.21
CA LEU A 497 11.52 -11.01 15.77
C LEU A 497 10.29 -11.91 15.83
N VAL A 498 9.54 -11.82 16.92
CA VAL A 498 8.21 -12.42 17.04
C VAL A 498 7.16 -11.32 17.09
N VAL A 499 6.20 -11.32 16.16
CA VAL A 499 5.04 -10.44 16.18
C VAL A 499 3.85 -11.18 16.75
N VAL A 500 3.29 -10.66 17.84
CA VAL A 500 2.12 -11.23 18.52
C VAL A 500 0.91 -10.34 18.23
N ALA A 501 -0.12 -10.89 17.58
CA ALA A 501 -1.30 -10.14 17.19
C ALA A 501 -2.58 -10.76 17.77
N ASN A 502 -3.64 -9.94 17.92
CA ASN A 502 -4.98 -10.41 18.23
C ASN A 502 -5.64 -11.04 17.00
N HIS A 503 -6.55 -12.00 17.22
CA HIS A 503 -7.17 -12.79 16.16
C HIS A 503 -8.71 -12.65 16.17
N ILE A 504 -9.24 -11.78 15.32
CA ILE A 504 -10.65 -11.39 15.29
C ILE A 504 -11.36 -11.87 14.02
N SER A 505 -10.59 -12.08 12.93
CA SER A 505 -11.16 -12.35 11.62
C SER A 505 -10.31 -13.33 10.82
N TRP A 506 -10.91 -14.01 9.85
CA TRP A 506 -10.20 -14.86 8.88
C TRP A 506 -9.18 -14.09 8.01
N LEU A 507 -9.32 -12.77 7.89
CA LEU A 507 -8.39 -11.91 7.13
C LEU A 507 -7.15 -11.49 7.91
N ASP A 508 -7.10 -11.70 9.23
CA ASP A 508 -6.04 -11.13 10.08
C ASP A 508 -4.64 -11.55 9.64
N GLY A 509 -4.44 -12.83 9.29
CA GLY A 509 -3.15 -13.29 8.80
C GLY A 509 -2.69 -12.56 7.54
N PHE A 510 -3.60 -12.25 6.62
CA PHE A 510 -3.30 -11.53 5.41
C PHE A 510 -3.01 -10.05 5.67
N VAL A 511 -3.79 -9.40 6.55
CA VAL A 511 -3.55 -7.98 6.85
C VAL A 511 -2.27 -7.78 7.66
N VAL A 512 -1.88 -8.75 8.51
CA VAL A 512 -0.58 -8.74 9.20
C VAL A 512 0.58 -8.84 8.21
N VAL A 513 0.49 -9.76 7.22
CA VAL A 513 1.50 -9.87 6.15
C VAL A 513 1.61 -8.57 5.34
N LEU A 514 0.48 -7.87 5.11
CA LEU A 514 0.46 -6.59 4.38
C LEU A 514 1.00 -5.41 5.22
N ALA A 515 0.81 -5.45 6.54
CA ALA A 515 1.18 -4.39 7.46
C ALA A 515 2.65 -4.43 7.87
N CYS A 516 3.25 -5.63 7.86
CA CYS A 516 4.61 -5.79 8.33
C CYS A 516 5.61 -5.12 7.37
N PRO A 517 6.51 -4.24 7.85
CA PRO A 517 7.48 -3.54 7.01
C PRO A 517 8.61 -4.45 6.50
N ARG A 518 8.65 -5.70 6.95
CA ARG A 518 9.60 -6.73 6.52
C ARG A 518 8.88 -8.07 6.27
N PRO A 519 9.49 -9.03 5.55
CA PRO A 519 8.89 -10.35 5.34
C PRO A 519 8.57 -11.04 6.66
N ILE A 520 7.31 -11.46 6.84
CA ILE A 520 6.82 -12.15 8.02
C ILE A 520 6.30 -13.55 7.66
N ARG A 521 6.64 -14.54 8.46
CA ARG A 521 6.17 -15.92 8.32
C ARG A 521 5.11 -16.20 9.37
N MET A 522 3.85 -16.33 8.96
CA MET A 522 2.76 -16.60 9.89
C MET A 522 2.72 -18.05 10.34
N VAL A 523 2.49 -18.26 11.63
CA VAL A 523 2.16 -19.59 12.19
C VAL A 523 0.67 -19.82 12.00
N VAL A 524 0.29 -20.87 11.26
CA VAL A 524 -1.09 -21.11 10.82
C VAL A 524 -1.51 -22.54 11.14
N PHE A 525 -2.74 -22.71 11.60
CA PHE A 525 -3.34 -24.01 11.83
C PHE A 525 -3.57 -24.73 10.49
N GLY A 526 -2.85 -25.83 10.27
CA GLY A 526 -2.78 -26.59 9.01
C GLY A 526 -4.15 -26.99 8.45
N PRO A 527 -5.11 -27.50 9.26
CA PRO A 527 -6.45 -27.85 8.78
C PRO A 527 -7.26 -26.71 8.16
N ASN A 528 -6.90 -25.44 8.42
CA ASN A 528 -7.52 -24.27 7.79
C ASN A 528 -7.04 -24.02 6.36
N ILE A 529 -5.88 -24.57 5.98
CA ILE A 529 -5.30 -24.43 4.65
C ILE A 529 -5.84 -25.54 3.73
N ARG A 530 -7.06 -25.34 3.23
CA ARG A 530 -7.74 -26.29 2.33
C ARG A 530 -7.79 -25.74 0.91
N GLY A 531 -7.61 -26.63 -0.08
CA GLY A 531 -7.63 -26.28 -1.51
C GLY A 531 -6.25 -25.87 -2.05
N ARG A 532 -6.09 -25.98 -3.38
CA ARG A 532 -4.82 -25.73 -4.08
C ARG A 532 -4.37 -24.26 -3.94
N PHE A 533 -5.30 -23.33 -3.97
CA PHE A 533 -5.02 -21.89 -3.89
C PHE A 533 -4.43 -21.51 -2.53
N LEU A 534 -5.07 -21.88 -1.39
CA LEU A 534 -4.56 -21.56 -0.05
C LEU A 534 -3.23 -22.28 0.24
N ARG A 535 -3.00 -23.47 -0.29
CA ARG A 535 -1.70 -24.16 -0.19
C ARG A 535 -0.62 -23.39 -0.94
N MET A 536 -0.89 -22.99 -2.18
CA MET A 536 0.02 -22.15 -2.98
C MET A 536 0.36 -20.85 -2.23
N LEU A 537 -0.63 -20.19 -1.64
CA LEU A 537 -0.46 -19.00 -0.78
C LEU A 537 0.48 -19.28 0.40
N SER A 538 0.20 -20.35 1.13
CA SER A 538 0.98 -20.78 2.30
C SER A 538 2.44 -21.06 1.93
N ASP A 539 2.68 -21.74 0.81
CA ASP A 539 4.02 -22.06 0.34
C ASP A 539 4.76 -20.79 -0.12
N GLN A 540 4.09 -19.89 -0.83
CA GLN A 540 4.68 -18.62 -1.30
C GLN A 540 5.07 -17.69 -0.15
N TRP A 541 4.26 -17.59 0.89
CA TRP A 541 4.57 -16.78 2.07
C TRP A 541 5.34 -17.55 3.15
N ARG A 542 5.73 -18.81 2.86
CA ARG A 542 6.49 -19.67 3.76
C ARG A 542 5.83 -19.79 5.14
N PHE A 543 4.49 -19.93 5.17
CA PHE A 543 3.76 -20.11 6.42
C PHE A 543 4.22 -21.35 7.16
N ILE A 544 4.23 -21.28 8.48
CA ILE A 544 4.59 -22.39 9.35
C ILE A 544 3.30 -23.10 9.75
N LEU A 545 3.05 -24.25 9.14
CA LEU A 545 1.83 -25.02 9.41
C LEU A 545 2.02 -25.92 10.61
N PHE A 546 1.00 -25.96 11.48
CA PHE A 546 0.94 -26.90 12.60
C PHE A 546 -0.43 -27.55 12.72
N ASP A 547 -0.48 -28.78 13.23
CA ASP A 547 -1.67 -29.49 13.65
C ASP A 547 -1.62 -29.67 15.17
N PRO A 548 -2.77 -29.92 15.86
CA PRO A 548 -2.80 -30.12 17.31
C PRO A 548 -2.32 -31.51 17.73
N LYS A 549 -1.22 -31.95 17.12
CA LYS A 549 -0.54 -33.21 17.43
C LYS A 549 0.86 -32.91 17.95
N PRO A 550 1.35 -33.58 19.04
CA PRO A 550 2.65 -33.29 19.65
C PRO A 550 3.81 -33.30 18.64
N LYS A 551 3.84 -34.27 17.72
CA LYS A 551 4.87 -34.35 16.65
C LYS A 551 4.82 -33.17 15.68
N SER A 552 3.64 -32.64 15.36
CA SER A 552 3.46 -31.48 14.46
C SER A 552 3.87 -30.18 15.17
N ILE A 553 3.46 -30.02 16.42
CA ILE A 553 3.86 -28.87 17.26
C ILE A 553 5.38 -28.84 17.41
N GLY A 554 6.04 -29.97 17.73
CA GLY A 554 7.50 -30.05 17.83
C GLY A 554 8.22 -29.71 16.50
N ARG A 555 7.65 -30.09 15.34
CA ARG A 555 8.19 -29.74 14.03
C ARG A 555 8.04 -28.23 13.75
N ALA A 556 6.86 -27.69 14.04
CA ALA A 556 6.61 -26.26 13.90
C ALA A 556 7.58 -25.43 14.77
N LEU A 557 7.78 -25.84 16.04
CA LEU A 557 8.74 -25.17 16.92
C LEU A 557 10.16 -25.20 16.37
N LYS A 558 10.65 -26.35 15.89
CA LYS A 558 11.98 -26.43 15.25
C LYS A 558 12.09 -25.49 14.04
N THR A 559 11.00 -25.36 13.25
CA THR A 559 10.96 -24.45 12.11
C THR A 559 10.96 -22.98 12.55
N ILE A 560 10.27 -22.65 13.65
CA ILE A 560 10.27 -21.32 14.28
C ILE A 560 11.69 -20.99 14.76
N GLN A 561 12.32 -21.87 15.53
CA GLN A 561 13.67 -21.66 16.05
C GLN A 561 14.71 -21.50 14.94
N ALA A 562 14.66 -22.35 13.90
CA ALA A 562 15.54 -22.24 12.74
C ALA A 562 15.32 -20.89 12.00
N GLY A 563 14.06 -20.49 11.78
CA GLY A 563 13.75 -19.21 11.15
C GLY A 563 14.24 -18.02 11.96
N LEU A 564 14.09 -18.05 13.30
CA LEU A 564 14.60 -16.98 14.17
C LEU A 564 16.13 -16.95 14.17
N ALA A 565 16.81 -18.10 14.17
CA ALA A 565 18.27 -18.16 14.04
C ALA A 565 18.74 -17.56 12.70
N ASP A 566 17.96 -17.71 11.63
CA ASP A 566 18.21 -17.08 10.32
C ASP A 566 17.82 -15.59 10.29
N GLY A 567 17.33 -15.02 11.41
CA GLY A 567 16.89 -13.65 11.53
C GLY A 567 15.52 -13.37 10.87
N ASP A 568 14.67 -14.39 10.71
CA ASP A 568 13.31 -14.21 10.18
C ASP A 568 12.39 -13.51 11.20
N CYS A 569 11.36 -12.81 10.68
CA CYS A 569 10.24 -12.30 11.46
C CYS A 569 9.10 -13.34 11.45
N ILE A 570 8.59 -13.71 12.62
CA ILE A 570 7.54 -14.72 12.76
C ILE A 570 6.32 -14.13 13.41
N GLY A 571 5.15 -14.29 12.77
CA GLY A 571 3.86 -13.82 13.27
C GLY A 571 3.07 -14.96 13.91
N ILE A 572 2.56 -14.72 15.11
CA ILE A 572 1.82 -15.73 15.89
C ILE A 572 0.53 -15.11 16.44
N PHE A 573 -0.59 -15.80 16.24
CA PHE A 573 -1.83 -15.55 16.97
C PHE A 573 -1.87 -16.41 18.23
N CYS A 574 -1.45 -15.83 19.34
CA CYS A 574 -1.25 -16.55 20.60
C CYS A 574 -2.55 -17.06 21.24
N GLU A 575 -3.67 -16.54 20.82
CA GLU A 575 -5.02 -16.98 21.23
C GLU A 575 -5.36 -18.40 20.75
N GLY A 576 -4.68 -18.85 19.67
CA GLY A 576 -4.88 -20.18 19.11
C GLY A 576 -6.23 -20.41 18.42
N GLY A 577 -6.99 -19.35 18.19
CA GLY A 577 -8.27 -19.33 17.47
C GLY A 577 -8.79 -17.94 17.26
N ILE A 578 -9.76 -17.78 16.35
CA ILE A 578 -10.42 -16.48 16.11
C ILE A 578 -11.39 -16.21 17.25
N SER A 579 -11.28 -15.03 17.88
CA SER A 579 -12.17 -14.61 18.96
C SER A 579 -13.60 -14.54 18.45
N ARG A 580 -14.54 -15.04 19.27
CA ARG A 580 -15.96 -14.98 19.02
C ARG A 580 -16.68 -13.92 19.86
N THR A 581 -15.95 -13.31 20.78
CA THR A 581 -16.40 -12.22 21.65
C THR A 581 -15.88 -10.85 21.23
N GLY A 582 -14.93 -10.78 20.26
CA GLY A 582 -14.20 -9.55 19.93
C GLY A 582 -13.16 -9.17 20.98
N GLN A 583 -13.08 -9.88 22.10
CA GLN A 583 -12.09 -9.68 23.15
C GLN A 583 -10.83 -10.51 22.88
N ILE A 584 -9.68 -10.06 23.36
CA ILE A 584 -8.44 -10.83 23.28
C ILE A 584 -8.54 -12.03 24.23
N LEU A 585 -8.46 -13.21 23.64
CA LEU A 585 -8.57 -14.46 24.38
C LEU A 585 -7.32 -14.71 25.25
N PRO A 586 -7.42 -15.55 26.31
CA PRO A 586 -6.23 -16.07 27.01
C PRO A 586 -5.28 -16.74 26.03
N PHE A 587 -4.01 -16.52 26.21
CA PHE A 587 -2.99 -17.20 25.41
C PHE A 587 -2.96 -18.69 25.79
N LYS A 588 -2.80 -19.57 24.83
CA LYS A 588 -2.79 -21.02 25.07
C LYS A 588 -1.61 -21.41 25.97
N ARG A 589 -1.86 -22.27 26.99
CA ARG A 589 -0.85 -22.72 27.98
C ARG A 589 0.46 -23.28 27.38
N GLY A 590 0.41 -23.88 26.19
CA GLY A 590 1.60 -24.34 25.48
C GLY A 590 2.55 -23.24 25.02
N LEU A 591 2.15 -21.97 25.06
CA LEU A 591 2.97 -20.84 24.67
C LEU A 591 4.06 -20.52 25.67
N ASP A 592 3.87 -20.78 26.97
CA ASP A 592 4.93 -20.63 27.97
C ASP A 592 6.15 -21.48 27.62
N TRP A 593 5.89 -22.71 27.14
CA TRP A 593 6.95 -23.61 26.68
C TRP A 593 7.60 -23.13 25.38
N ILE A 594 6.85 -22.47 24.49
CA ILE A 594 7.35 -21.88 23.24
C ILE A 594 8.16 -20.62 23.56
N PHE A 595 7.59 -19.67 24.30
CA PHE A 595 8.25 -18.40 24.63
C PHE A 595 9.51 -18.59 25.48
N GLY A 596 9.52 -19.55 26.41
CA GLY A 596 10.71 -19.88 27.17
C GLY A 596 11.88 -20.50 26.37
N ARG A 597 11.66 -20.84 25.09
CA ARG A 597 12.67 -21.38 24.15
C ARG A 597 12.97 -20.46 22.98
N ILE A 598 12.35 -19.30 22.93
CA ILE A 598 12.53 -18.29 21.87
C ILE A 598 13.39 -17.16 22.43
N GLU A 599 14.62 -17.08 21.96
CA GLU A 599 15.54 -15.98 22.27
C GLU A 599 15.37 -14.85 21.25
N ALA A 600 14.16 -14.29 21.13
CA ALA A 600 13.87 -13.21 20.22
C ALA A 600 12.96 -12.16 20.87
N PRO A 601 13.13 -10.89 20.57
CA PRO A 601 12.24 -9.84 21.04
C PRO A 601 10.83 -10.01 20.48
N ILE A 602 9.82 -9.48 21.20
CA ILE A 602 8.41 -9.63 20.88
C ILE A 602 7.82 -8.25 20.61
N THR A 603 7.15 -8.07 19.46
CA THR A 603 6.39 -6.84 19.16
C THR A 603 4.89 -7.15 19.15
N PRO A 604 4.10 -6.56 20.06
CA PRO A 604 2.66 -6.68 20.03
C PRO A 604 2.08 -5.86 18.85
N LEU A 605 1.04 -6.40 18.20
CA LEU A 605 0.35 -5.79 17.07
C LEU A 605 -1.16 -5.84 17.29
N SER A 606 -1.81 -4.69 17.47
CA SER A 606 -3.25 -4.59 17.57
C SER A 606 -3.89 -4.44 16.20
N ILE A 607 -4.89 -5.26 15.91
CA ILE A 607 -5.76 -5.18 14.73
C ILE A 607 -7.10 -4.60 15.19
N ASP A 608 -7.40 -3.35 14.82
CA ASP A 608 -8.65 -2.66 15.12
C ASP A 608 -9.52 -2.47 13.87
N GLY A 609 -10.85 -2.62 14.04
CA GLY A 609 -11.82 -2.42 12.97
C GLY A 609 -12.26 -3.70 12.24
N MET A 610 -11.73 -4.87 12.57
CA MET A 610 -12.15 -6.16 11.99
C MET A 610 -13.37 -6.76 12.68
N TRP A 611 -13.60 -6.48 13.96
CA TRP A 611 -14.81 -6.91 14.66
C TRP A 611 -16.08 -6.31 14.03
N GLY A 612 -17.11 -7.10 13.82
CA GLY A 612 -18.31 -6.71 13.08
C GLY A 612 -18.09 -6.67 11.54
N SER A 613 -16.98 -7.19 11.01
CA SER A 613 -16.80 -7.42 9.57
C SER A 613 -17.47 -8.71 9.13
N THR A 614 -17.69 -8.87 7.82
CA THR A 614 -18.30 -10.07 7.22
C THR A 614 -17.54 -11.38 7.55
N LEU A 615 -16.23 -11.28 7.79
CA LEU A 615 -15.36 -12.42 8.09
C LEU A 615 -15.00 -12.53 9.58
N SER A 616 -15.65 -11.77 10.47
CA SER A 616 -15.62 -11.94 11.92
C SER A 616 -16.81 -12.75 12.42
N PHE A 617 -16.74 -13.24 13.65
CA PHE A 617 -17.84 -13.99 14.29
C PHE A 617 -18.85 -13.09 15.03
N SER A 618 -18.85 -11.79 14.82
CA SER A 618 -19.72 -10.85 15.55
C SER A 618 -21.23 -11.12 15.44
N GLU A 619 -21.65 -11.91 14.47
CA GLU A 619 -23.05 -12.35 14.30
C GLU A 619 -23.19 -13.88 14.47
N GLY A 620 -22.30 -14.50 15.25
CA GLY A 620 -22.29 -15.94 15.54
C GLY A 620 -21.66 -16.80 14.45
N THR A 621 -21.83 -16.46 13.17
CA THR A 621 -21.25 -17.17 12.03
C THR A 621 -20.55 -16.19 11.07
N THR A 622 -19.48 -16.67 10.43
CA THR A 622 -18.82 -15.89 9.36
C THR A 622 -19.62 -15.94 8.07
N LEU A 623 -19.52 -14.90 7.25
CA LEU A 623 -20.23 -14.78 5.97
C LEU A 623 -21.76 -14.75 6.07
N SER A 624 -22.30 -14.45 7.25
CA SER A 624 -23.75 -14.37 7.48
C SER A 624 -24.46 -13.31 6.63
N ARG A 625 -23.75 -12.26 6.21
CA ARG A 625 -24.29 -11.19 5.37
C ARG A 625 -23.29 -10.72 4.32
N TRP A 626 -23.74 -10.56 3.07
CA TRP A 626 -23.05 -9.78 2.08
C TRP A 626 -22.94 -8.31 2.49
N PRO A 627 -21.81 -7.62 2.23
CA PRO A 627 -21.69 -6.21 2.54
C PRO A 627 -22.74 -5.41 1.76
N ARG A 628 -23.73 -4.86 2.44
CA ARG A 628 -24.81 -4.07 1.85
C ARG A 628 -24.40 -2.65 1.50
N CYS A 629 -23.23 -2.20 1.90
CA CYS A 629 -22.73 -0.85 1.70
C CYS A 629 -21.33 -0.87 1.09
N LEU A 630 -21.14 -0.09 0.02
CA LEU A 630 -19.84 0.16 -0.61
C LEU A 630 -18.92 1.06 0.24
N SER A 631 -19.38 1.57 1.39
CA SER A 631 -18.55 2.38 2.27
C SER A 631 -17.38 1.56 2.82
N ARG A 632 -16.18 2.09 2.63
CA ARG A 632 -14.95 1.48 3.14
C ARG A 632 -14.90 1.58 4.66
N ARG A 633 -14.74 0.44 5.32
CA ARG A 633 -14.55 0.35 6.76
C ARG A 633 -13.11 0.74 7.12
N GLN A 634 -12.93 1.46 8.23
CA GLN A 634 -11.58 1.75 8.74
C GLN A 634 -11.00 0.46 9.35
N LEU A 635 -9.74 0.18 8.97
CA LEU A 635 -8.94 -0.92 9.50
C LEU A 635 -7.57 -0.36 9.86
N THR A 636 -7.25 -0.38 11.15
CA THR A 636 -5.99 0.16 11.66
C THR A 636 -5.19 -0.96 12.32
N LEU A 637 -3.93 -1.07 11.96
CA LEU A 637 -2.98 -1.95 12.61
C LEU A 637 -1.94 -1.09 13.33
N THR A 638 -1.83 -1.27 14.64
CA THR A 638 -0.95 -0.46 15.48
C THR A 638 0.11 -1.34 16.13
N TYR A 639 1.39 -1.05 15.86
CA TYR A 639 2.52 -1.72 16.50
C TYR A 639 2.82 -1.11 17.86
N GLY A 640 2.96 -1.95 18.87
CA GLY A 640 3.41 -1.58 20.21
C GLY A 640 4.93 -1.51 20.33
N SER A 641 5.40 -1.12 21.50
CA SER A 641 6.83 -1.13 21.82
C SER A 641 7.38 -2.56 21.80
N CYS A 642 8.62 -2.72 21.36
CA CYS A 642 9.29 -4.01 21.31
C CYS A 642 9.63 -4.46 22.75
N LEU A 643 9.14 -5.63 23.12
CA LEU A 643 9.40 -6.27 24.42
C LEU A 643 10.66 -7.14 24.33
N PRO A 644 11.48 -7.23 25.40
CA PRO A 644 12.71 -8.01 25.40
C PRO A 644 12.44 -9.51 25.20
N ALA A 645 13.46 -10.24 24.76
CA ALA A 645 13.43 -11.70 24.70
C ALA A 645 13.16 -12.29 26.09
N GLY A 646 12.40 -13.40 26.14
CA GLY A 646 12.02 -14.04 27.40
C GLY A 646 10.86 -13.39 28.15
N THR A 647 10.20 -12.39 27.55
CA THR A 647 8.97 -11.79 28.11
C THR A 647 7.89 -12.87 28.30
N PRO A 648 7.29 -13.01 29.51
CA PRO A 648 6.22 -13.97 29.75
C PRO A 648 5.00 -13.71 28.84
N PRO A 649 4.28 -14.77 28.40
CA PRO A 649 3.09 -14.62 27.55
C PRO A 649 1.99 -13.72 28.16
N ALA A 650 1.82 -13.75 29.48
CA ALA A 650 0.88 -12.90 30.18
C ALA A 650 1.19 -11.41 29.99
N VAL A 651 2.47 -11.02 30.08
CA VAL A 651 2.91 -9.63 29.88
C VAL A 651 2.71 -9.21 28.42
N ALA A 652 3.04 -10.07 27.44
CA ALA A 652 2.80 -9.79 26.03
C ALA A 652 1.30 -9.64 25.73
N ARG A 653 0.42 -10.43 26.39
CA ARG A 653 -1.02 -10.31 26.27
C ARG A 653 -1.54 -8.99 26.85
N LEU A 654 -1.06 -8.58 28.02
CA LEU A 654 -1.45 -7.32 28.63
C LEU A 654 -1.06 -6.13 27.76
N ALA A 655 0.17 -6.12 27.23
CA ALA A 655 0.61 -5.08 26.30
C ALA A 655 -0.27 -5.02 25.04
N LEU A 656 -0.75 -6.16 24.54
CA LEU A 656 -1.65 -6.22 23.41
C LEU A 656 -3.06 -5.68 23.76
N GLN A 657 -3.58 -5.95 24.97
CA GLN A 657 -4.87 -5.42 25.44
C GLN A 657 -4.84 -3.91 25.61
N GLU A 658 -3.78 -3.36 26.17
CA GLU A 658 -3.56 -1.93 26.29
C GLU A 658 -3.55 -1.25 24.91
N LEU A 659 -2.79 -1.85 23.97
CA LEU A 659 -2.70 -1.35 22.61
C LEU A 659 -4.08 -1.37 21.90
N ALA A 660 -4.87 -2.42 22.11
CA ALA A 660 -6.22 -2.53 21.58
C ALA A 660 -7.15 -1.44 22.12
N GLY A 661 -7.13 -1.19 23.43
CA GLY A 661 -7.90 -0.11 24.05
C GLY A 661 -7.50 1.28 23.52
N THR A 662 -6.21 1.52 23.40
CA THR A 662 -5.68 2.78 22.83
C THR A 662 -6.11 2.97 21.36
N ALA A 663 -6.13 1.90 20.55
CA ALA A 663 -6.58 1.94 19.16
C ALA A 663 -8.07 2.34 19.06
N VAL A 664 -8.93 1.74 19.89
CA VAL A 664 -10.35 2.11 19.97
C VAL A 664 -10.51 3.58 20.36
N ARG A 665 -9.82 4.02 21.41
CA ARG A 665 -9.87 5.41 21.86
C ARG A 665 -9.46 6.38 20.74
N ARG A 666 -8.36 6.15 20.04
CA ARG A 666 -7.91 6.98 18.90
C ARG A 666 -8.94 7.04 17.78
N ARG A 667 -9.62 5.93 17.48
CA ARG A 667 -10.68 5.89 16.46
C ARG A 667 -11.86 6.81 16.83
N MET A 668 -12.11 7.01 18.10
CA MET A 668 -13.21 7.81 18.62
C MET A 668 -12.85 9.28 18.91
N LEU A 669 -11.56 9.63 18.95
CA LEU A 669 -11.07 11.00 19.19
C LEU A 669 -11.33 12.00 18.04
N THR A 670 -12.26 11.76 17.15
CA THR A 670 -12.60 12.73 16.09
C THR A 670 -13.61 13.73 16.64
N THR A 671 -13.36 15.03 16.41
CA THR A 671 -14.16 16.18 16.89
C THR A 671 -15.68 16.12 16.60
N ARG A 672 -16.13 15.21 15.75
CA ARG A 672 -17.53 15.00 15.36
C ARG A 672 -18.01 13.57 15.57
N ALA A 673 -17.28 12.76 16.35
CA ALA A 673 -17.66 11.36 16.56
C ALA A 673 -19.02 11.26 17.30
N ALA A 674 -19.20 12.02 18.38
CA ALA A 674 -20.43 12.06 19.15
C ALA A 674 -21.64 12.49 18.29
N GLU A 675 -21.53 13.62 17.59
CA GLU A 675 -22.59 14.13 16.70
C GLU A 675 -22.95 13.12 15.60
N ARG A 676 -21.93 12.49 15.01
CA ARG A 676 -22.12 11.49 13.96
C ARG A 676 -22.87 10.26 14.49
N ASP A 677 -22.44 9.72 15.62
CA ASP A 677 -22.98 8.49 16.16
C ASP A 677 -24.42 8.72 16.68
N VAL A 678 -24.69 9.84 17.35
CA VAL A 678 -26.05 10.25 17.74
C VAL A 678 -26.95 10.48 16.53
N ARG A 679 -26.45 11.11 15.46
CA ARG A 679 -27.22 11.33 14.22
C ARG A 679 -27.57 10.00 13.54
N ILE A 680 -26.66 9.05 13.50
CA ILE A 680 -26.92 7.74 12.91
C ILE A 680 -27.95 6.98 13.73
N TRP A 681 -27.78 6.96 15.04
CA TRP A 681 -28.69 6.30 15.96
C TRP A 681 -30.10 6.92 15.92
N SER A 682 -30.21 8.24 16.04
CA SER A 682 -31.51 8.93 16.05
C SER A 682 -32.31 8.74 14.75
N ARG A 683 -31.62 8.71 13.59
CA ARG A 683 -32.26 8.39 12.30
C ARG A 683 -32.77 6.95 12.23
N ARG A 684 -32.01 6.01 12.81
CA ARG A 684 -32.34 4.58 12.78
C ARG A 684 -33.46 4.22 13.73
N CYS A 685 -33.47 4.84 14.91
CA CYS A 685 -34.35 4.51 16.03
C CYS A 685 -35.35 5.63 16.34
N SER A 686 -35.58 6.60 15.48
CA SER A 686 -36.23 7.90 15.72
C SER A 686 -37.57 7.81 16.46
N ARG A 687 -38.34 6.77 16.24
CA ARG A 687 -39.67 6.53 16.87
C ARG A 687 -39.66 5.48 17.99
N GLN A 688 -38.49 4.92 18.29
CA GLN A 688 -38.36 3.88 19.31
C GLN A 688 -38.16 4.53 20.68
N LEU A 689 -38.69 3.89 21.72
CA LEU A 689 -38.48 4.28 23.11
C LEU A 689 -36.98 4.29 23.41
N ALA A 690 -36.45 5.39 23.99
CA ALA A 690 -35.05 5.57 24.33
C ALA A 690 -34.83 5.98 25.80
N ALA A 691 -35.81 6.63 26.43
CA ALA A 691 -35.70 6.97 27.84
C ALA A 691 -37.11 6.93 28.52
N ILE A 692 -37.08 6.68 29.80
CA ILE A 692 -38.25 6.79 30.67
C ILE A 692 -37.84 7.74 31.80
N ASP A 693 -38.54 8.87 31.92
CA ASP A 693 -38.21 9.89 32.91
C ASP A 693 -38.72 9.53 34.34
N GLU A 694 -38.39 10.36 35.32
CA GLU A 694 -38.78 10.19 36.70
C GLU A 694 -40.32 10.09 36.91
N ARG A 695 -41.09 10.61 35.96
CA ARG A 695 -42.58 10.58 35.98
C ARG A 695 -43.16 9.42 35.19
N GLY A 696 -42.29 8.52 34.70
CA GLY A 696 -42.68 7.39 33.85
C GLY A 696 -43.06 7.77 32.41
N GLN A 697 -42.74 8.99 31.96
CA GLN A 697 -43.02 9.40 30.60
C GLN A 697 -42.00 8.82 29.62
N HIS A 698 -42.49 8.32 28.50
CA HIS A 698 -41.73 7.70 27.47
C HIS A 698 -41.16 8.75 26.48
N GLN A 699 -39.86 8.76 26.26
CA GLN A 699 -39.21 9.61 25.29
C GLN A 699 -38.64 8.77 24.15
N SER A 700 -38.84 9.21 22.90
CA SER A 700 -38.27 8.57 21.71
C SER A 700 -36.82 8.95 21.51
N ALA A 701 -36.05 8.12 20.77
CA ALA A 701 -34.67 8.42 20.43
C ALA A 701 -34.51 9.73 19.64
N GLY A 702 -35.54 10.13 18.89
CA GLY A 702 -35.53 11.40 18.14
C GLY A 702 -35.69 12.61 19.07
N GLU A 703 -36.47 12.50 20.13
CA GLU A 703 -36.67 13.54 21.17
C GLU A 703 -35.40 13.69 22.00
N VAL A 704 -34.88 12.57 22.51
CA VAL A 704 -33.65 12.53 23.30
C VAL A 704 -32.45 13.16 22.51
N ALA A 705 -32.32 12.76 21.25
CA ALA A 705 -31.22 13.32 20.42
C ALA A 705 -31.35 14.83 20.15
N ARG A 706 -32.56 15.35 20.01
CA ARG A 706 -32.85 16.79 19.90
C ARG A 706 -32.50 17.54 21.18
N SER A 707 -32.91 17.03 22.31
CA SER A 707 -32.58 17.60 23.62
C SER A 707 -31.09 17.70 23.85
N TRP A 708 -30.32 16.66 23.51
CA TRP A 708 -28.84 16.72 23.60
C TRP A 708 -28.20 17.73 22.65
N GLN A 709 -28.78 17.95 21.48
CA GLN A 709 -28.31 18.92 20.52
C GLN A 709 -28.62 20.34 20.96
N GLU A 710 -29.81 20.59 21.45
CA GLU A 710 -30.29 21.88 21.95
C GLU A 710 -29.54 22.33 23.22
N SER A 711 -29.20 21.41 24.11
CA SER A 711 -28.47 21.68 25.35
C SER A 711 -26.96 21.89 25.14
N GLY A 712 -26.42 21.67 23.94
CA GLY A 712 -24.98 21.74 23.69
C GLY A 712 -24.16 20.56 24.27
N LEU A 713 -24.81 19.57 24.85
CA LEU A 713 -24.17 18.43 25.52
C LEU A 713 -23.20 17.67 24.61
N LEU A 714 -23.51 17.55 23.31
CA LEU A 714 -22.64 16.87 22.35
C LEU A 714 -21.31 17.59 22.13
N ALA A 715 -21.27 18.90 22.24
CA ALA A 715 -20.06 19.68 22.15
C ALA A 715 -19.18 19.50 23.41
N THR A 716 -19.80 19.43 24.59
CA THR A 716 -19.11 19.14 25.86
C THR A 716 -18.49 17.76 25.85
N LEU A 717 -19.22 16.74 25.34
CA LEU A 717 -18.71 15.38 25.22
C LEU A 717 -17.56 15.23 24.23
N ALA A 718 -17.50 16.09 23.21
CA ALA A 718 -16.39 16.11 22.26
C ALA A 718 -15.11 16.78 22.81
N GLY A 719 -15.25 17.58 23.87
CA GLY A 719 -14.16 18.33 24.53
C GLY A 719 -13.81 17.76 25.92
N GLU A 720 -14.39 18.38 26.96
CA GLU A 720 -14.04 18.08 28.36
C GLU A 720 -14.67 16.81 28.90
N GLY A 721 -15.74 16.33 28.26
CA GLY A 721 -16.49 15.13 28.71
C GLY A 721 -17.49 15.44 29.84
N VAL A 722 -18.20 14.40 30.26
CA VAL A 722 -19.15 14.42 31.39
C VAL A 722 -18.63 13.51 32.49
N GLY A 723 -18.51 14.02 33.70
CA GLY A 723 -17.98 13.24 34.84
C GLY A 723 -16.52 12.81 34.65
N GLY A 724 -15.71 13.57 33.87
CA GLY A 724 -14.31 13.23 33.54
C GLY A 724 -14.13 12.21 32.40
N LEU A 725 -15.22 11.81 31.74
CA LEU A 725 -15.22 10.89 30.61
C LEU A 725 -15.52 11.62 29.31
N ASP A 726 -14.60 11.56 28.36
CA ASP A 726 -14.84 11.98 27.00
C ASP A 726 -15.59 10.89 26.20
N TRP A 727 -16.09 11.27 24.99
CA TRP A 727 -16.79 10.31 24.11
C TRP A 727 -15.97 9.07 23.77
N ALA A 728 -14.66 9.22 23.66
CA ALA A 728 -13.77 8.12 23.31
C ALA A 728 -13.59 7.13 24.47
N ALA A 729 -13.51 7.58 25.72
CA ALA A 729 -13.46 6.73 26.90
C ALA A 729 -14.76 5.95 27.09
N MET A 730 -15.90 6.63 26.92
CA MET A 730 -17.21 5.96 26.95
C MET A 730 -17.36 4.91 25.84
N ALA A 731 -16.84 5.16 24.65
CA ALA A 731 -16.88 4.20 23.55
C ALA A 731 -16.02 2.94 23.82
N VAL A 732 -14.87 3.07 24.48
CA VAL A 732 -14.06 1.91 24.91
C VAL A 732 -14.86 1.04 25.88
N THR A 733 -15.52 1.65 26.86
CA THR A 733 -16.36 0.95 27.83
C THR A 733 -17.55 0.24 27.14
N ALA A 734 -18.21 0.92 26.23
CA ALA A 734 -19.35 0.36 25.49
C ALA A 734 -18.91 -0.81 24.57
N GLU A 735 -17.81 -0.72 23.86
CA GLU A 735 -17.26 -1.82 23.05
C GLU A 735 -16.80 -3.01 23.92
N ALA A 736 -16.25 -2.75 25.09
CA ALA A 736 -15.90 -3.80 26.04
C ALA A 736 -17.16 -4.54 26.52
N PHE A 737 -18.23 -3.81 26.84
CA PHE A 737 -19.53 -4.38 27.23
C PHE A 737 -20.19 -5.17 26.09
N ASP A 738 -20.18 -4.63 24.85
CA ASP A 738 -20.68 -5.33 23.65
C ASP A 738 -19.98 -6.69 23.48
N GLY A 739 -18.65 -6.73 23.54
CA GLY A 739 -17.89 -7.96 23.43
C GLY A 739 -18.09 -8.93 24.60
N GLY A 740 -18.23 -8.43 25.83
CA GLY A 740 -18.47 -9.24 27.03
C GLY A 740 -19.88 -9.83 27.06
N CYS A 741 -20.89 -9.08 26.63
CA CYS A 741 -22.30 -9.48 26.61
C CYS A 741 -22.72 -10.18 25.31
N LEU A 742 -21.92 -10.16 24.26
CA LEU A 742 -22.25 -10.69 22.93
C LEU A 742 -23.52 -10.09 22.35
N LEU A 743 -23.60 -8.76 22.36
CA LEU A 743 -24.80 -8.03 21.88
C LEU A 743 -25.04 -8.27 20.39
N ARG A 744 -26.32 -8.42 20.02
CA ARG A 744 -26.78 -8.55 18.64
C ARG A 744 -27.44 -7.24 18.20
N ARG A 745 -27.54 -7.00 16.92
CA ARG A 745 -28.16 -5.77 16.38
C ARG A 745 -29.66 -5.62 16.68
N GLU A 746 -30.35 -6.73 16.87
CA GLU A 746 -31.77 -6.81 17.26
C GLU A 746 -31.98 -6.65 18.75
N ASP A 747 -30.92 -6.69 19.57
CA ASP A 747 -31.01 -6.56 21.00
C ASP A 747 -31.58 -5.20 21.43
N VAL A 748 -32.26 -5.21 22.55
CA VAL A 748 -32.74 -4.04 23.25
C VAL A 748 -32.12 -4.03 24.64
N LEU A 749 -31.22 -3.09 24.87
CA LEU A 749 -30.58 -2.88 26.16
C LEU A 749 -31.50 -1.99 27.02
N LEU A 750 -31.97 -2.49 28.14
CA LEU A 750 -32.56 -1.68 29.21
C LEU A 750 -31.49 -1.41 30.27
N SER A 751 -31.24 -0.14 30.59
CA SER A 751 -30.40 0.26 31.70
C SER A 751 -31.21 0.98 32.76
N THR A 752 -31.21 0.45 33.97
CA THR A 752 -31.85 1.03 35.15
C THR A 752 -30.83 1.52 36.17
N LEU A 753 -29.58 1.82 35.69
CA LEU A 753 -28.56 2.41 36.54
C LEU A 753 -28.92 3.83 36.90
N ASP A 754 -28.72 4.18 38.16
CA ASP A 754 -28.91 5.54 38.68
C ASP A 754 -27.85 6.50 38.12
N ASP A 755 -28.14 7.79 38.08
CA ASP A 755 -27.29 8.82 37.47
C ASP A 755 -25.88 8.89 38.06
N ASP A 756 -25.72 8.57 39.33
CA ASP A 756 -24.46 8.57 40.06
C ASP A 756 -23.63 7.30 39.85
N HIS A 757 -24.21 6.27 39.22
CA HIS A 757 -23.49 5.04 38.91
C HIS A 757 -22.38 5.27 37.88
N PRO A 758 -21.16 4.75 38.08
CA PRO A 758 -20.04 4.96 37.19
C PRO A 758 -20.29 4.63 35.72
N LEU A 759 -21.18 3.65 35.44
CA LEU A 759 -21.54 3.21 34.10
C LEU A 759 -22.81 3.86 33.54
N ALA A 760 -23.46 4.79 34.30
CA ALA A 760 -24.70 5.42 33.84
C ALA A 760 -24.54 6.19 32.52
N ALA A 761 -23.47 6.93 32.37
CA ALA A 761 -23.20 7.64 31.12
C ALA A 761 -22.93 6.67 29.93
N PRO A 762 -21.94 5.76 29.96
CA PRO A 762 -21.63 4.94 28.79
C PRO A 762 -22.63 3.84 28.47
N LEU A 763 -23.27 3.23 29.48
CA LEU A 763 -24.18 2.09 29.32
C LEU A 763 -25.66 2.38 29.71
N GLY A 764 -25.94 3.60 30.16
CA GLY A 764 -27.29 4.11 30.36
C GLY A 764 -27.62 5.18 29.35
N GLN A 765 -27.32 6.43 29.68
CA GLN A 765 -27.72 7.60 28.94
C GLN A 765 -27.26 7.57 27.46
N PHE A 766 -26.00 7.22 27.19
CA PHE A 766 -25.41 7.21 25.84
C PHE A 766 -25.28 5.82 25.22
N ALA A 767 -25.82 4.78 25.82
CA ALA A 767 -25.72 3.40 25.33
C ALA A 767 -26.22 3.24 23.90
N GLY A 768 -27.35 3.86 23.53
CA GLY A 768 -27.92 3.76 22.19
C GLY A 768 -26.95 4.14 21.06
N PRO A 769 -26.41 5.37 21.01
CA PRO A 769 -25.45 5.79 19.99
C PRO A 769 -24.10 5.08 20.10
N LEU A 770 -23.60 4.79 21.28
CA LEU A 770 -22.31 4.12 21.47
C LEU A 770 -22.33 2.67 21.00
N LEU A 771 -23.34 1.91 21.37
CA LEU A 771 -23.53 0.51 20.97
C LEU A 771 -24.22 0.35 19.61
N ARG A 772 -24.82 1.44 19.09
CA ARG A 772 -25.56 1.47 17.81
C ARG A 772 -26.73 0.50 17.75
N LEU A 773 -27.34 0.27 18.87
CA LEU A 773 -28.54 -0.57 19.04
C LEU A 773 -29.68 0.21 19.69
N ARG A 774 -30.81 -0.43 19.86
CA ARG A 774 -31.92 0.12 20.66
C ARG A 774 -31.55 0.00 22.14
N ALA A 775 -31.43 1.14 22.83
CA ALA A 775 -31.17 1.18 24.26
C ALA A 775 -32.22 2.09 24.91
N VAL A 776 -32.72 1.68 26.07
CA VAL A 776 -33.67 2.41 26.89
C VAL A 776 -33.02 2.67 28.23
N TRP A 777 -32.99 3.93 28.64
CA TRP A 777 -32.46 4.35 29.93
C TRP A 777 -33.62 4.74 30.83
N ALA A 778 -33.75 4.08 31.97
CA ALA A 778 -34.82 4.27 32.94
C ALA A 778 -34.23 4.31 34.36
N PRO A 779 -33.54 5.40 34.72
CA PRO A 779 -33.07 5.58 36.11
C PRO A 779 -34.28 5.68 37.04
N HIS A 780 -34.07 5.55 38.34
CA HIS A 780 -35.08 5.77 39.39
C HIS A 780 -36.20 4.70 39.52
N ALA A 781 -36.03 3.52 38.93
CA ALA A 781 -36.99 2.42 39.16
C ALA A 781 -36.81 1.82 40.57
N ALA A 782 -37.61 2.25 41.54
CA ALA A 782 -37.45 1.90 42.96
C ALA A 782 -38.22 0.63 43.38
N SER A 783 -39.21 0.17 42.63
CA SER A 783 -40.04 -1.01 43.01
C SER A 783 -39.85 -2.17 42.02
N ALA A 784 -40.02 -3.40 42.51
CA ALA A 784 -40.01 -4.59 41.66
C ALA A 784 -41.06 -4.54 40.53
N ALA A 785 -42.25 -3.96 40.81
CA ALA A 785 -43.29 -3.78 39.81
C ALA A 785 -42.84 -2.81 38.68
N ALA A 786 -42.26 -1.66 39.03
CA ALA A 786 -41.74 -0.68 38.06
C ALA A 786 -40.60 -1.27 37.22
N LEU A 787 -39.69 -2.02 37.84
CA LEU A 787 -38.62 -2.71 37.15
C LEU A 787 -39.12 -3.71 36.10
N CYS A 788 -40.11 -4.52 36.45
CA CYS A 788 -40.73 -5.47 35.52
C CYS A 788 -41.55 -4.76 34.43
N GLU A 789 -42.22 -3.65 34.76
CA GLU A 789 -42.96 -2.82 33.80
C GLU A 789 -42.02 -2.19 32.77
N HIS A 790 -40.90 -1.60 33.21
CA HIS A 790 -39.90 -1.02 32.30
C HIS A 790 -39.26 -2.07 31.38
N ALA A 791 -38.96 -3.26 31.92
CA ALA A 791 -38.46 -4.36 31.12
C ALA A 791 -39.48 -4.81 30.06
N SER A 792 -40.74 -4.85 30.39
CA SER A 792 -41.83 -5.21 29.48
C SER A 792 -42.11 -4.11 28.44
N ALA A 793 -42.22 -2.84 28.87
CA ALA A 793 -42.48 -1.69 28.00
C ALA A 793 -41.34 -1.49 26.98
N SER A 794 -40.10 -1.72 27.37
CA SER A 794 -38.96 -1.65 26.47
C SER A 794 -38.84 -2.86 25.54
N SER A 795 -39.48 -3.98 25.85
CA SER A 795 -39.20 -5.29 25.21
C SER A 795 -37.74 -5.67 25.32
N ALA A 796 -37.15 -5.48 26.51
CA ALA A 796 -35.73 -5.68 26.73
C ALA A 796 -35.30 -7.13 26.45
N THR A 797 -34.11 -7.27 25.83
CA THR A 797 -33.44 -8.57 25.67
C THR A 797 -32.28 -8.68 26.65
N VAL A 798 -31.64 -7.56 26.97
CA VAL A 798 -30.60 -7.44 27.99
C VAL A 798 -30.97 -6.33 28.96
N TRP A 799 -30.86 -6.64 30.23
CA TRP A 799 -31.12 -5.69 31.30
C TRP A 799 -29.88 -5.45 32.15
N LEU A 800 -29.45 -4.20 32.23
CA LEU A 800 -28.40 -3.74 33.11
C LEU A 800 -29.01 -3.16 34.39
N ALA A 801 -28.87 -3.88 35.50
CA ALA A 801 -29.51 -3.58 36.78
C ALA A 801 -28.46 -3.41 37.89
N THR A 802 -28.82 -2.72 39.00
CA THR A 802 -27.98 -2.66 40.20
C THR A 802 -28.16 -3.89 41.10
N ALA A 803 -27.19 -4.16 41.99
CA ALA A 803 -27.32 -5.24 42.96
C ALA A 803 -28.53 -5.00 43.94
N GLU A 804 -28.85 -3.76 44.25
CA GLU A 804 -29.98 -3.40 45.07
C GLU A 804 -31.32 -3.69 44.39
N GLN A 805 -31.40 -3.45 43.09
CA GLN A 805 -32.58 -3.79 42.28
C GLN A 805 -32.81 -5.31 42.21
N ILE A 806 -31.74 -6.11 42.17
CA ILE A 806 -31.83 -7.58 42.25
C ILE A 806 -32.42 -8.01 43.60
N ASN A 807 -31.97 -7.41 44.70
CA ASN A 807 -32.54 -7.67 46.03
C ASN A 807 -33.99 -7.21 46.13
N THR A 808 -34.36 -6.09 45.52
CA THR A 808 -35.74 -5.59 45.42
C THR A 808 -36.65 -6.57 44.68
N LEU A 809 -36.16 -7.16 43.57
CA LEU A 809 -36.90 -8.22 42.88
C LEU A 809 -37.13 -9.45 43.77
N LEU A 810 -36.14 -9.85 44.57
CA LEU A 810 -36.30 -10.99 45.48
C LEU A 810 -37.31 -10.75 46.58
N SER A 811 -37.54 -9.51 46.99
CA SER A 811 -38.54 -9.16 47.99
C SER A 811 -39.99 -9.21 47.46
N ALA A 812 -40.20 -9.26 46.15
CA ALA A 812 -41.51 -9.33 45.53
C ALA A 812 -42.13 -10.73 45.68
N ALA A 813 -43.47 -10.80 45.90
CA ALA A 813 -44.15 -12.07 45.95
C ALA A 813 -44.13 -12.84 44.61
N GLU A 814 -44.22 -12.14 43.54
CA GLU A 814 -44.17 -12.67 42.17
C GLU A 814 -43.26 -11.81 41.29
N ILE A 815 -42.38 -12.43 40.52
CA ILE A 815 -41.51 -11.76 39.55
C ILE A 815 -42.00 -12.12 38.15
N ARG A 816 -42.45 -11.12 37.38
CA ARG A 816 -42.92 -11.28 35.99
C ARG A 816 -41.96 -10.55 35.04
N LEU A 817 -40.99 -11.28 34.52
CA LEU A 817 -40.10 -10.75 33.50
C LEU A 817 -40.65 -10.98 32.09
N PRO A 818 -40.38 -10.11 31.11
CA PRO A 818 -40.82 -10.31 29.73
C PRO A 818 -40.16 -11.53 29.11
N ALA A 819 -40.88 -12.28 28.29
CA ALA A 819 -40.33 -13.43 27.57
C ALA A 819 -39.17 -13.07 26.58
N SER A 820 -39.07 -11.79 26.24
CA SER A 820 -37.95 -11.27 25.41
C SER A 820 -36.62 -11.18 26.15
N LEU A 821 -36.65 -11.19 27.52
CA LEU A 821 -35.42 -10.97 28.29
C LEU A 821 -34.56 -12.23 28.31
N GLU A 822 -33.34 -12.10 27.76
CA GLU A 822 -32.37 -13.19 27.68
C GLU A 822 -31.26 -13.10 28.72
N ALA A 823 -30.94 -11.90 29.23
CA ALA A 823 -29.84 -11.70 30.15
C ALA A 823 -30.05 -10.54 31.10
N ILE A 824 -29.59 -10.70 32.34
CA ILE A 824 -29.49 -9.65 33.37
C ILE A 824 -28.00 -9.50 33.71
N VAL A 825 -27.46 -8.29 33.60
CA VAL A 825 -26.07 -7.98 33.92
C VAL A 825 -26.04 -6.98 35.08
N VAL A 826 -25.20 -7.26 36.09
CA VAL A 826 -25.11 -6.44 37.28
C VAL A 826 -23.68 -5.93 37.46
N PRO A 827 -23.43 -4.64 37.32
CA PRO A 827 -22.14 -4.08 37.60
C PRO A 827 -21.89 -3.95 39.10
N LEU A 828 -20.85 -4.60 39.58
CA LEU A 828 -20.35 -4.44 40.94
C LEU A 828 -19.23 -3.42 40.96
N THR A 829 -19.30 -2.48 41.90
CA THR A 829 -18.26 -1.45 42.13
C THR A 829 -17.22 -1.86 43.16
N GLU A 830 -17.50 -2.90 43.94
CA GLU A 830 -16.64 -3.42 45.01
C GLU A 830 -16.56 -4.96 44.93
N SER A 831 -15.33 -5.49 44.94
CA SER A 831 -15.08 -6.94 44.89
C SER A 831 -15.63 -7.70 46.06
N ALA A 832 -15.63 -7.08 47.25
CA ALA A 832 -16.15 -7.69 48.48
C ALA A 832 -17.66 -8.05 48.41
N LYS A 833 -18.43 -7.46 47.49
CA LYS A 833 -19.84 -7.73 47.31
C LYS A 833 -20.15 -8.96 46.44
N LEU A 834 -19.13 -9.64 45.88
CA LEU A 834 -19.34 -10.73 44.94
C LEU A 834 -20.08 -11.92 45.53
N SER A 835 -19.69 -12.40 46.72
CA SER A 835 -20.35 -13.58 47.34
C SER A 835 -21.81 -13.35 47.71
N ALA A 836 -22.13 -12.17 48.20
CA ALA A 836 -23.52 -11.77 48.48
C ALA A 836 -24.36 -11.65 47.19
N PHE A 837 -23.77 -11.12 46.14
CA PHE A 837 -24.38 -11.03 44.82
C PHE A 837 -24.65 -12.42 44.24
N GLU A 838 -23.70 -13.36 44.26
CA GLU A 838 -23.89 -14.71 43.73
C GLU A 838 -25.01 -15.47 44.39
N GLN A 839 -25.20 -15.31 45.71
CA GLN A 839 -26.35 -15.88 46.42
C GLN A 839 -27.68 -15.28 45.91
N ALA A 840 -27.75 -13.97 45.79
CA ALA A 840 -28.94 -13.29 45.25
C ALA A 840 -29.20 -13.66 43.78
N ALA A 841 -28.16 -13.74 42.95
CA ALA A 841 -28.27 -14.11 41.55
C ALA A 841 -28.80 -15.54 41.37
N THR A 842 -28.33 -16.48 42.18
CA THR A 842 -28.85 -17.86 42.20
C THR A 842 -30.32 -17.90 42.57
N ALA A 843 -30.73 -17.18 43.63
CA ALA A 843 -32.13 -17.11 44.07
C ALA A 843 -33.06 -16.48 43.01
N VAL A 844 -32.60 -15.48 42.24
CA VAL A 844 -33.35 -14.93 41.10
C VAL A 844 -33.43 -15.97 39.98
N GLY A 845 -32.34 -16.66 39.68
CA GLY A 845 -32.27 -17.72 38.68
C GLY A 845 -33.27 -18.84 38.94
N ASP A 846 -33.38 -19.29 40.24
CA ASP A 846 -34.33 -20.33 40.67
C ASP A 846 -35.80 -19.87 40.54
N ARG A 847 -36.07 -18.57 40.71
CA ARG A 847 -37.45 -18.01 40.68
C ARG A 847 -37.92 -17.64 39.28
N CYS A 848 -37.07 -17.18 38.39
CA CYS A 848 -37.46 -16.67 37.07
C CYS A 848 -36.70 -17.28 35.89
N GLY A 849 -35.83 -18.25 36.11
CA GLY A 849 -35.09 -18.95 35.06
C GLY A 849 -33.96 -18.15 34.43
N LEU A 850 -33.65 -16.95 34.92
CA LEU A 850 -32.60 -16.10 34.45
C LEU A 850 -31.62 -15.74 35.58
N THR A 851 -30.44 -16.31 35.56
CA THR A 851 -29.38 -16.01 36.55
C THR A 851 -28.67 -14.73 36.17
N PRO A 852 -28.71 -13.66 36.99
CA PRO A 852 -27.90 -12.46 36.76
C PRO A 852 -26.42 -12.77 36.76
N VAL A 853 -25.66 -12.08 35.89
CA VAL A 853 -24.18 -12.21 35.78
C VAL A 853 -23.49 -10.93 36.23
N VAL A 854 -22.29 -11.08 36.76
CA VAL A 854 -21.50 -9.96 37.23
C VAL A 854 -20.74 -9.28 36.08
N ALA A 855 -20.69 -7.93 36.12
CA ALA A 855 -19.75 -7.10 35.45
C ALA A 855 -19.01 -6.24 36.48
N PHE A 856 -17.71 -6.11 36.42
CA PHE A 856 -16.93 -5.37 37.41
C PHE A 856 -16.50 -4.00 36.89
N SER A 857 -16.93 -2.96 37.61
CA SER A 857 -16.57 -1.57 37.39
C SER A 857 -16.09 -0.96 38.68
N PRO A 858 -14.82 -0.64 38.86
CA PRO A 858 -14.30 -0.04 40.08
C PRO A 858 -15.01 1.26 40.42
N GLY A 859 -15.46 1.41 41.71
CA GLY A 859 -16.31 2.52 42.15
C GLY A 859 -15.72 3.93 42.03
N ARG A 860 -14.46 4.07 41.63
CA ARG A 860 -13.79 5.37 41.40
C ARG A 860 -13.64 5.73 39.92
N SER A 861 -14.16 4.91 39.02
CA SER A 861 -14.03 5.13 37.58
C SER A 861 -15.27 4.62 36.84
N ALA A 862 -15.55 5.20 35.69
CA ALA A 862 -16.65 4.82 34.82
C ALA A 862 -16.30 3.74 33.80
N GLY A 863 -15.15 3.07 33.94
CA GLY A 863 -14.67 2.03 33.05
C GLY A 863 -15.14 0.64 33.48
N LEU A 864 -15.45 -0.24 32.53
CA LEU A 864 -15.73 -1.64 32.74
C LEU A 864 -14.44 -2.45 32.68
N LEU A 865 -14.04 -3.09 33.77
CA LEU A 865 -12.78 -3.81 33.89
C LEU A 865 -12.91 -5.28 33.51
N ALA A 866 -13.91 -5.98 34.03
CA ALA A 866 -14.11 -7.39 33.79
C ALA A 866 -15.60 -7.74 33.70
N MET A 867 -15.94 -8.85 33.05
CA MET A 867 -17.33 -9.30 32.93
C MET A 867 -17.41 -10.80 32.69
N ASN A 868 -18.43 -11.46 33.28
CA ASN A 868 -18.86 -12.80 32.90
C ASN A 868 -19.89 -12.71 31.75
N THR A 869 -19.75 -13.54 30.73
CA THR A 869 -20.75 -13.60 29.64
C THR A 869 -22.02 -14.31 30.13
N PRO A 870 -23.22 -13.78 29.83
CA PRO A 870 -24.47 -14.42 30.23
C PRO A 870 -24.59 -15.85 29.69
N PRO A 871 -25.03 -16.84 30.50
CA PRO A 871 -25.12 -18.25 30.08
C PRO A 871 -26.01 -18.47 28.85
N SER A 872 -27.12 -17.71 28.71
CA SER A 872 -28.02 -17.72 27.55
C SER A 872 -27.32 -17.31 26.23
N ARG A 873 -26.22 -16.61 26.31
CA ARG A 873 -25.46 -16.10 25.18
C ARG A 873 -24.13 -16.83 24.96
N ASN A 874 -23.76 -17.71 25.88
CA ASN A 874 -22.52 -18.49 25.81
C ASN A 874 -22.68 -19.70 24.87
N VAL A 875 -22.75 -19.45 23.58
CA VAL A 875 -22.90 -20.48 22.51
C VAL A 875 -21.55 -21.06 22.07
N ILE A 876 -20.46 -20.76 22.79
CA ILE A 876 -19.09 -20.99 22.29
C ILE A 876 -18.50 -22.20 23.01
N ALA A 877 -18.56 -23.36 22.39
CA ALA A 877 -18.04 -24.63 22.93
C ALA A 877 -16.53 -24.66 23.27
N HIS A 878 -15.75 -23.66 22.88
CA HIS A 878 -14.27 -23.67 22.99
C HIS A 878 -13.68 -22.49 23.77
N GLU A 879 -14.49 -21.58 24.28
CA GLU A 879 -14.06 -20.44 25.10
C GLU A 879 -14.72 -20.49 26.48
N THR A 880 -13.92 -20.41 27.55
CA THR A 880 -14.46 -20.15 28.88
C THR A 880 -14.76 -18.66 28.98
N THR A 881 -16.03 -18.30 28.97
CA THR A 881 -16.50 -16.89 28.97
C THR A 881 -17.14 -16.49 30.30
N SER A 882 -17.39 -17.44 31.16
CA SER A 882 -17.95 -17.25 32.51
C SER A 882 -17.31 -18.25 33.48
N LYS A 883 -16.98 -17.80 34.70
CA LYS A 883 -16.39 -18.61 35.76
C LYS A 883 -16.98 -18.20 37.12
N PRO A 884 -17.70 -19.07 37.80
CA PRO A 884 -18.26 -18.79 39.14
C PRO A 884 -17.15 -18.38 40.13
N GLY A 885 -17.46 -17.54 41.07
CA GLY A 885 -16.48 -17.06 42.08
C GLY A 885 -15.52 -16.01 41.54
N THR A 886 -15.75 -15.49 40.36
CA THR A 886 -14.90 -14.45 39.75
C THR A 886 -15.71 -13.20 39.40
N LEU A 887 -14.99 -12.06 39.35
CA LEU A 887 -15.55 -10.80 38.85
C LEU A 887 -15.65 -10.78 37.31
N GLY A 888 -15.28 -11.86 36.67
CA GLY A 888 -15.33 -12.00 35.21
C GLY A 888 -13.95 -11.89 34.54
N ARG A 889 -13.96 -12.06 33.22
CA ARG A 889 -12.78 -11.97 32.37
C ARG A 889 -12.40 -10.53 32.10
N VAL A 890 -11.12 -10.19 32.20
CA VAL A 890 -10.61 -8.86 31.86
C VAL A 890 -10.86 -8.53 30.41
N LEU A 891 -11.44 -7.36 30.17
CA LEU A 891 -11.90 -6.88 28.88
C LEU A 891 -10.82 -6.03 28.17
N ASN A 892 -10.97 -5.88 26.87
CA ASN A 892 -10.11 -4.99 26.07
C ASN A 892 -10.25 -3.54 26.53
N GLY A 893 -9.13 -2.80 26.50
CA GLY A 893 -9.09 -1.41 26.96
C GLY A 893 -8.85 -1.28 28.45
N SER A 894 -8.80 -2.40 29.19
CA SER A 894 -8.44 -2.47 30.60
C SER A 894 -7.25 -3.41 30.75
N VAL A 895 -6.21 -2.97 31.42
CA VAL A 895 -4.96 -3.74 31.60
C VAL A 895 -4.68 -3.85 33.07
N PHE A 896 -4.53 -5.08 33.54
CA PHE A 896 -4.22 -5.38 34.91
C PHE A 896 -2.73 -5.78 35.02
N TRP A 897 -1.93 -5.00 35.72
CA TRP A 897 -0.51 -5.19 35.89
C TRP A 897 -0.13 -5.36 37.35
N SER A 898 0.79 -6.27 37.62
CA SER A 898 1.53 -6.27 38.87
C SER A 898 2.67 -5.27 38.80
N THR A 899 2.82 -4.41 39.81
CA THR A 899 3.89 -3.41 39.87
C THR A 899 5.28 -4.04 39.78
N ALA A 900 5.48 -5.24 40.32
CA ALA A 900 6.70 -5.99 40.21
C ALA A 900 7.03 -6.46 38.78
N GLY A 901 6.03 -6.75 37.95
CA GLY A 901 6.18 -7.09 36.54
C GLY A 901 6.49 -5.87 35.66
N LEU A 902 5.88 -4.74 35.98
CA LEU A 902 6.05 -3.49 35.23
C LEU A 902 7.47 -2.94 35.30
N ARG A 903 8.10 -2.92 36.47
CA ARG A 903 9.47 -2.42 36.65
C ARG A 903 10.52 -3.23 35.89
N ARG A 904 10.22 -4.49 35.53
CA ARG A 904 11.15 -5.34 34.75
C ARG A 904 10.94 -5.25 33.24
N SER A 905 9.74 -4.94 32.77
CA SER A 905 9.39 -5.04 31.34
C SER A 905 9.39 -3.71 30.56
N LEU A 906 9.24 -2.61 31.26
CA LEU A 906 9.23 -1.27 30.64
C LEU A 906 10.27 -0.41 31.36
N ALA A 907 11.11 0.31 30.63
CA ALA A 907 11.99 1.34 31.17
C ALA A 907 11.13 2.56 31.58
N LEU A 908 10.26 2.37 32.56
CA LEU A 908 9.29 3.36 33.03
C LEU A 908 9.92 4.22 34.10
N ALA A 909 10.75 5.16 33.67
CA ALA A 909 11.12 6.32 34.51
C ALA A 909 9.89 7.13 34.99
N ASP A 910 8.76 6.98 34.29
CA ASP A 910 7.57 7.82 34.41
C ASP A 910 6.47 7.28 35.35
N LEU A 911 6.59 6.03 35.86
CA LEU A 911 5.66 5.51 36.87
C LEU A 911 5.91 6.04 38.31
N ALA A 912 6.99 6.76 38.51
CA ALA A 912 7.24 7.46 39.77
C ALA A 912 6.16 8.52 40.11
N ASP A 913 5.45 9.02 39.10
CA ASP A 913 4.38 10.02 39.27
C ASP A 913 2.99 9.42 39.56
N VAL A 914 2.82 8.10 39.47
CA VAL A 914 1.58 7.43 39.95
C VAL A 914 1.74 7.24 41.47
N GLY A 915 1.51 8.33 42.18
CA GLY A 915 1.72 8.39 43.61
C GLY A 915 1.01 7.29 44.42
N GLY A 916 1.76 6.53 45.20
CA GLY A 916 1.26 5.70 46.28
C GLY A 916 1.09 4.20 46.00
N CYS A 917 1.59 3.62 44.91
CA CYS A 917 1.61 2.18 44.74
C CYS A 917 2.80 1.55 45.48
N ALA A 918 2.53 0.71 46.48
CA ALA A 918 3.55 -0.12 47.12
C ALA A 918 4.04 -1.23 46.17
N ASP A 919 5.30 -1.72 46.36
CA ASP A 919 5.83 -2.81 45.57
C ASP A 919 4.98 -4.08 45.75
N GLY A 920 4.38 -4.57 44.66
CA GLY A 920 3.56 -5.79 44.67
C GLY A 920 2.06 -5.51 44.53
N GLU A 921 1.58 -4.27 44.62
CA GLU A 921 0.19 -3.94 44.40
C GLU A 921 -0.20 -4.00 42.90
N PRO A 922 -1.38 -4.54 42.59
CA PRO A 922 -1.88 -4.57 41.20
C PRO A 922 -2.25 -3.18 40.70
N LEU A 923 -1.83 -2.87 39.52
CA LEU A 923 -2.12 -1.61 38.83
C LEU A 923 -3.02 -1.87 37.65
N VAL A 924 -4.08 -1.08 37.51
CA VAL A 924 -4.96 -1.13 36.33
C VAL A 924 -4.69 0.07 35.44
N LEU A 925 -4.44 -0.22 34.19
CA LEU A 925 -4.31 0.78 33.12
C LEU A 925 -5.45 0.59 32.13
N GLY A 926 -6.11 1.66 31.74
CA GLY A 926 -7.20 1.53 30.79
C GLY A 926 -7.59 2.82 30.09
N ALA A 927 -7.91 2.72 28.82
CA ALA A 927 -8.33 3.86 28.01
C ALA A 927 -9.79 4.30 28.30
N GLY A 928 -10.57 3.48 29.00
CA GLY A 928 -11.97 3.71 29.36
C GLY A 928 -12.20 4.26 30.77
N PHE A 929 -11.14 4.55 31.54
CA PHE A 929 -11.28 4.93 32.94
C PHE A 929 -11.08 6.43 33.17
N ALA A 930 -11.74 6.99 34.21
CA ALA A 930 -11.47 8.32 34.73
C ALA A 930 -10.48 8.24 35.90
N GLY A 931 -9.48 9.11 36.01
CA GLY A 931 -8.49 9.11 37.08
C GLY A 931 -7.21 9.86 36.72
N GLN A 932 -6.09 9.58 37.43
CA GLN A 932 -4.80 10.17 37.09
C GLN A 932 -4.30 9.72 35.71
N ARG A 933 -3.92 10.63 34.84
CA ARG A 933 -3.35 10.35 33.53
C ARG A 933 -1.95 9.78 33.68
N ALA A 934 -1.66 8.63 33.07
CA ALA A 934 -0.32 8.15 32.88
C ALA A 934 0.44 9.03 31.86
N SER A 935 1.76 8.89 31.78
CA SER A 935 2.63 9.68 30.90
C SER A 935 2.26 9.66 29.43
N GLU A 936 1.56 8.62 28.96
CA GLU A 936 1.01 8.58 27.60
C GLU A 936 -0.38 9.21 27.51
N PRO A 937 -0.64 10.11 26.53
CA PRO A 937 -1.93 10.75 26.37
C PRO A 937 -3.04 9.73 26.13
N GLY A 938 -4.03 9.70 27.01
CA GLY A 938 -5.22 8.86 26.85
C GLY A 938 -5.26 7.60 27.69
N LEU A 939 -4.23 7.28 28.45
CA LEU A 939 -4.24 6.22 29.46
C LEU A 939 -4.49 6.77 30.86
N VAL A 940 -5.18 6.00 31.67
CA VAL A 940 -5.50 6.31 33.05
C VAL A 940 -5.06 5.14 33.93
N ALA A 941 -4.37 5.42 35.01
CA ALA A 941 -3.83 4.40 35.92
C ALA A 941 -4.35 4.60 37.36
N PHE A 942 -4.64 3.51 38.04
CA PHE A 942 -4.90 3.51 39.49
C PHE A 942 -4.65 2.14 40.12
N ALA A 943 -4.33 2.14 41.41
CA ALA A 943 -4.08 0.93 42.17
C ALA A 943 -5.39 0.22 42.53
N MET A 944 -5.36 -1.11 42.48
CA MET A 944 -6.49 -1.99 42.79
C MET A 944 -6.05 -3.08 43.77
N PRO A 945 -5.86 -2.74 45.06
CA PRO A 945 -5.54 -3.74 46.07
C PRO A 945 -6.66 -4.79 46.22
N GLY A 946 -6.30 -6.03 46.57
CA GLY A 946 -7.25 -7.11 46.82
C GLY A 946 -7.80 -7.77 45.56
N LEU A 947 -7.13 -7.69 44.41
CA LEU A 947 -7.49 -8.42 43.22
C LEU A 947 -6.32 -9.25 42.66
N ALA A 948 -6.64 -10.40 42.07
CA ALA A 948 -5.68 -11.28 41.37
C ALA A 948 -6.24 -11.75 40.04
N LEU A 949 -5.34 -12.02 39.07
CA LEU A 949 -5.69 -12.52 37.75
C LEU A 949 -5.27 -13.98 37.64
N ASP A 950 -6.19 -14.87 37.23
CA ASP A 950 -5.88 -16.27 36.98
C ASP A 950 -5.30 -16.52 35.57
N GLU A 951 -4.90 -17.76 35.30
CA GLU A 951 -4.32 -18.17 34.02
C GLU A 951 -5.27 -18.02 32.83
N ASP A 952 -6.59 -18.08 33.07
CA ASP A 952 -7.63 -17.92 32.07
C ASP A 952 -8.03 -16.44 31.88
N ALA A 953 -7.34 -15.51 32.54
CA ALA A 953 -7.58 -14.07 32.57
C ALA A 953 -8.92 -13.66 33.22
N PHE A 954 -9.38 -14.43 34.20
CA PHE A 954 -10.46 -14.04 35.09
C PHE A 954 -9.93 -13.32 36.32
N LEU A 955 -10.63 -12.31 36.74
CA LEU A 955 -10.29 -11.47 37.89
C LEU A 955 -10.96 -12.01 39.15
N HIS A 956 -10.16 -12.27 40.18
CA HIS A 956 -10.58 -12.80 41.46
C HIS A 956 -10.40 -11.76 42.57
N PRO A 957 -11.32 -11.68 43.56
CA PRO A 957 -10.99 -11.06 44.83
C PRO A 957 -9.90 -11.89 45.55
N VAL A 958 -8.98 -11.22 46.24
CA VAL A 958 -7.91 -11.85 47.06
C VAL A 958 -8.33 -11.88 48.53
#